data_6212da2bca3d42bcedd94c82b65db825
#
_entry.id   6212da2bca3d42bcedd94c82b65db825
#
_cell.length_a   1.000
_cell.length_b   1.000
_cell.length_c   1.000
_cell.angle_alpha   90.00
_cell.angle_beta   90.00
_cell.angle_gamma   90.00
#
_symmetry.space_group_name_H-M   'P 1'
#
loop_
_entity.id
_entity.type
_entity.pdbx_description
1 polymer ?
#
loop_
_entity_poly.entity_id
_entity_poly.type
_entity_poly.pdbx_seq_one_letter_code
_entity_poly.pdbx_strand_id
1 'polypeptide(L)'
;MTGLRRRAAMILSVGLMVLPLAACGGGGGGSGGGGTITPPPPPPPPPPPPPPPPPPPPPPPPTASSSEYLRSYGLANIKVQSAWQSGATGAGVTVAVVDSGIANTMPELEGRISSASTDVVVGRNTPYVESSSHGTRVSGVIASNFNGFGTIGVAYQSTILSIRTDISDCTDKENKVCFTSSDLVRALDYAIANGVKIINMSLGGDGRLGSAFEAALLRAVNSGAVIVASSGNDGNANPGWPARYAVDPRYAGSIIAVGSHGSTNVMSSFSNKAGDTATAYLSAPGEDVITGCENTSCWRVNGTSFSAPHVSGALALLMQAFPNLTAKAALAILFDTARDAGDTGTDIVYGRGLLDLAGAFRPVGTTSTPMADGGAIKTSTEPGSFIGGAFGDAFNRQSALNTVLYDAYDRMFAVQLGGAYPTAPSRSYQPAPFEQNQTATTSLALPGGGRLNLIAAQPGPTPEPIAPRHDLYNAPWMGDEPRQEAMLNLDSGRLNFSAWQGKGGAVSPFGGTAGDGFAALAQADHAMRGAMRFGAVTVSAESGGGDRRMPLRRVEQDASTYNRASIGWRGADGGLSFSIGALDERLGPLGAFLPGGSDFALPSRTAFYALGGDWTLTPGLRLIGEAGLGSTRIEGRFLSMDRAAISSNWRLGLLTGCSALCDRISFTLAQPLRIESGSFSAYLADVPADYFDPLTYSRRSFSAAPSGRQIDFILGGERYLWDGSSVTLQAVASREPRHVADAAPEFALIGGWRRRF
;
A
#
# COMPACT_ATOMS: atom_id res chain seq x y z
N MET A 1 62.02 -30.00 -9.82
CA MET A 1 61.37 -31.20 -9.22
C MET A 1 61.72 -31.25 -7.76
N THR A 2 60.75 -31.56 -6.91
CA THR A 2 60.85 -31.64 -5.43
C THR A 2 60.91 -30.31 -4.68
N GLY A 3 59.73 -29.88 -4.18
CA GLY A 3 59.68 -28.77 -3.20
C GLY A 3 58.33 -28.10 -3.03
N LEU A 4 57.21 -28.80 -3.34
CA LEU A 4 55.87 -28.18 -3.15
C LEU A 4 54.86 -29.19 -2.59
N ARG A 5 55.15 -29.71 -1.40
CA ARG A 5 54.17 -30.44 -0.58
C ARG A 5 54.48 -30.21 0.89
N ARG A 6 53.73 -29.35 1.54
CA ARG A 6 53.41 -29.28 2.97
C ARG A 6 53.14 -27.82 3.37
N ARG A 7 51.88 -27.39 3.20
CA ARG A 7 51.26 -26.38 4.00
C ARG A 7 49.83 -26.11 3.47
N ALA A 8 48.94 -27.08 3.67
CA ALA A 8 47.50 -26.86 3.59
C ALA A 8 46.81 -27.96 4.37
N ALA A 9 46.75 -27.78 5.70
CA ALA A 9 45.84 -28.52 6.56
C ALA A 9 45.84 -27.81 7.95
N MET A 10 45.02 -26.78 8.07
CA MET A 10 44.57 -26.29 9.34
C MET A 10 43.30 -25.44 9.07
N ILE A 11 42.17 -26.11 8.91
CA ILE A 11 40.86 -25.53 8.98
C ILE A 11 40.07 -26.31 10.02
N LEU A 12 39.81 -25.61 11.08
CA LEU A 12 38.87 -25.78 12.16
C LEU A 12 37.77 -26.84 11.97
N SER A 13 37.85 -27.85 12.81
CA SER A 13 36.70 -28.66 13.23
C SER A 13 36.16 -28.09 14.54
N VAL A 14 35.02 -27.45 14.52
CA VAL A 14 34.23 -27.14 15.71
C VAL A 14 33.23 -28.26 15.88
N GLY A 15 33.48 -29.08 16.89
CA GLY A 15 32.63 -30.19 17.26
C GLY A 15 31.32 -29.74 17.93
N LEU A 16 30.28 -30.37 17.49
CA LEU A 16 28.92 -30.29 18.03
C LEU A 16 28.86 -31.26 19.22
N MET A 17 28.71 -30.74 20.43
CA MET A 17 28.48 -31.56 21.65
C MET A 17 26.97 -31.69 21.87
N VAL A 18 26.44 -32.88 21.65
CA VAL A 18 25.07 -33.28 22.01
C VAL A 18 25.18 -34.08 23.32
N LEU A 19 24.49 -33.62 24.34
CA LEU A 19 24.31 -34.37 25.60
C LEU A 19 22.90 -34.96 25.64
N PRO A 20 22.73 -36.27 25.91
CA PRO A 20 21.42 -36.85 26.21
C PRO A 20 21.15 -36.82 27.71
N LEU A 21 19.96 -36.42 28.13
CA LEU A 21 19.41 -36.64 29.46
C LEU A 21 18.62 -37.94 29.46
N ALA A 22 19.04 -38.87 30.30
CA ALA A 22 18.36 -40.12 30.61
C ALA A 22 17.31 -39.91 31.69
N ALA A 23 16.19 -40.59 31.52
CA ALA A 23 15.15 -40.74 32.55
C ALA A 23 15.39 -42.02 33.36
N CYS A 24 15.19 -41.93 34.67
CA CYS A 24 14.93 -43.03 35.59
C CYS A 24 13.67 -42.66 36.39
N GLY A 25 12.65 -43.42 36.59
CA GLY A 25 12.29 -44.77 36.75
C GLY A 25 12.36 -45.24 38.20
N GLY A 26 11.23 -45.56 38.82
CA GLY A 26 11.11 -46.32 40.05
C GLY A 26 9.90 -45.87 40.88
N GLY A 27 8.94 -46.64 41.25
CA GLY A 27 8.84 -48.04 41.53
C GLY A 27 8.48 -48.29 43.02
N GLY A 28 7.38 -48.97 43.25
CA GLY A 28 7.08 -49.67 44.48
C GLY A 28 5.97 -49.01 45.34
N GLY A 29 4.88 -49.61 45.65
CA GLY A 29 4.59 -50.90 46.24
C GLY A 29 3.76 -50.70 47.48
N GLY A 30 2.60 -51.19 47.59
CA GLY A 30 2.21 -52.21 48.43
C GLY A 30 1.04 -51.93 49.40
N SER A 31 0.02 -52.74 49.21
CA SER A 31 -0.78 -53.45 50.21
C SER A 31 -1.86 -52.75 51.04
N GLY A 32 -3.07 -53.24 50.90
CA GLY A 32 -3.82 -53.75 52.04
C GLY A 32 -5.23 -53.23 52.24
N GLY A 33 -6.24 -53.98 51.84
CA GLY A 33 -7.33 -54.43 52.65
C GLY A 33 -8.49 -53.50 52.99
N GLY A 34 -9.70 -53.91 52.62
CA GLY A 34 -10.92 -53.45 53.22
C GLY A 34 -12.06 -53.29 52.21
N GLY A 35 -12.82 -54.34 51.97
CA GLY A 35 -13.99 -54.33 51.10
C GLY A 35 -15.18 -53.56 51.68
N THR A 36 -15.65 -52.61 50.91
CA THR A 36 -17.04 -52.13 50.97
C THR A 36 -17.63 -52.20 49.58
N ILE A 37 -18.71 -52.97 49.43
CA ILE A 37 -19.43 -53.12 48.16
C ILE A 37 -20.26 -51.86 47.95
N THR A 38 -19.81 -50.98 47.07
CA THR A 38 -20.61 -49.86 46.52
C THR A 38 -21.44 -50.35 45.35
N PRO A 39 -22.72 -49.95 45.25
CA PRO A 39 -23.56 -50.30 44.10
C PRO A 39 -22.96 -49.73 42.83
N PRO A 40 -23.18 -50.36 41.65
CA PRO A 40 -22.62 -49.88 40.39
C PRO A 40 -23.17 -48.49 40.07
N PRO A 41 -22.31 -47.58 39.54
CA PRO A 41 -22.75 -46.24 39.10
C PRO A 41 -23.84 -46.35 38.03
N PRO A 42 -24.81 -45.43 37.99
CA PRO A 42 -25.79 -45.39 36.93
C PRO A 42 -25.12 -45.27 35.54
N PRO A 43 -25.70 -45.82 34.49
CA PRO A 43 -25.15 -45.72 33.14
C PRO A 43 -24.97 -44.25 32.75
N PRO A 44 -23.88 -43.90 32.04
CA PRO A 44 -23.66 -42.54 31.59
C PRO A 44 -24.82 -42.06 30.70
N PRO A 45 -25.22 -40.78 30.74
CA PRO A 45 -26.24 -40.24 29.86
C PRO A 45 -25.82 -40.43 28.40
N PRO A 46 -26.76 -40.64 27.47
CA PRO A 46 -26.47 -40.77 26.05
C PRO A 46 -25.69 -39.52 25.56
N PRO A 47 -24.72 -39.69 24.66
CA PRO A 47 -23.99 -38.57 24.11
C PRO A 47 -24.95 -37.56 23.47
N PRO A 48 -24.69 -36.25 23.57
CA PRO A 48 -25.48 -35.23 22.90
C PRO A 48 -25.50 -35.49 21.39
N PRO A 49 -26.62 -35.20 20.69
CA PRO A 49 -26.68 -35.33 19.23
C PRO A 49 -25.55 -34.54 18.58
N PRO A 50 -24.97 -35.03 17.47
CA PRO A 50 -23.95 -34.30 16.77
C PRO A 50 -24.46 -32.91 16.37
N PRO A 51 -23.61 -31.87 16.42
CA PRO A 51 -24.00 -30.53 15.98
C PRO A 51 -24.50 -30.60 14.52
N PRO A 52 -25.46 -29.76 14.14
CA PRO A 52 -25.92 -29.69 12.76
C PRO A 52 -24.74 -29.38 11.85
N PRO A 53 -24.70 -29.90 10.61
CA PRO A 53 -23.66 -29.60 9.67
C PRO A 53 -23.57 -28.07 9.45
N PRO A 54 -22.35 -27.50 9.29
CA PRO A 54 -22.21 -26.09 9.02
C PRO A 54 -23.02 -25.72 7.76
N PRO A 55 -23.61 -24.52 7.72
CA PRO A 55 -24.31 -24.05 6.53
C PRO A 55 -23.36 -24.11 5.31
N PRO A 56 -23.89 -24.41 4.11
CA PRO A 56 -23.08 -24.41 2.90
C PRO A 56 -22.44 -23.05 2.71
N PRO A 57 -21.20 -22.99 2.20
CA PRO A 57 -20.52 -21.72 1.92
C PRO A 57 -21.38 -20.87 0.97
N PRO A 58 -21.39 -19.53 1.13
CA PRO A 58 -22.13 -18.66 0.23
C PRO A 58 -21.66 -18.87 -1.22
N PRO A 59 -22.55 -18.74 -2.21
CA PRO A 59 -22.18 -18.87 -3.60
C PRO A 59 -21.10 -17.85 -3.97
N PRO A 60 -20.17 -18.19 -4.87
CA PRO A 60 -19.12 -17.27 -5.27
C PRO A 60 -19.74 -16.01 -5.89
N PRO A 61 -19.10 -14.82 -5.71
CA PRO A 61 -19.60 -13.58 -6.29
C PRO A 61 -19.60 -13.65 -7.83
N PRO A 62 -20.45 -12.84 -8.49
CA PRO A 62 -20.51 -12.79 -9.95
C PRO A 62 -19.13 -12.43 -10.52
N THR A 63 -18.70 -13.16 -11.54
CA THR A 63 -17.42 -12.91 -12.20
C THR A 63 -17.60 -11.94 -13.37
N ALA A 64 -16.51 -11.24 -13.74
CA ALA A 64 -16.47 -10.35 -14.90
C ALA A 64 -16.73 -11.08 -16.25
N SER A 65 -16.71 -12.40 -16.26
CA SER A 65 -16.99 -13.25 -17.42
C SER A 65 -18.42 -13.81 -17.46
N SER A 66 -19.25 -13.57 -16.44
CA SER A 66 -20.65 -14.04 -16.46
C SER A 66 -21.45 -13.31 -17.54
N SER A 67 -22.38 -14.03 -18.19
CA SER A 67 -23.19 -13.50 -19.28
C SER A 67 -24.07 -12.32 -18.85
N GLU A 68 -24.59 -12.36 -17.62
CA GLU A 68 -25.40 -11.30 -17.02
C GLU A 68 -24.58 -10.01 -16.81
N TYR A 69 -23.32 -10.17 -16.33
CA TYR A 69 -22.41 -9.03 -16.16
C TYR A 69 -22.03 -8.40 -17.51
N LEU A 70 -21.64 -9.21 -18.49
CA LEU A 70 -21.21 -8.75 -19.83
C LEU A 70 -22.33 -8.10 -20.62
N ARG A 71 -23.60 -8.43 -20.31
CA ARG A 71 -24.76 -7.84 -21.01
C ARG A 71 -24.96 -6.38 -20.66
N SER A 72 -24.56 -5.92 -19.47
CA SER A 72 -24.64 -4.51 -19.03
C SER A 72 -23.26 -3.91 -18.84
N TYR A 73 -22.82 -3.06 -19.77
CA TYR A 73 -21.54 -2.36 -19.68
C TYR A 73 -21.44 -1.46 -18.44
N GLY A 74 -22.57 -1.01 -17.90
CA GLY A 74 -22.65 -0.11 -16.76
C GLY A 74 -21.93 -0.67 -15.53
N LEU A 75 -22.03 -1.97 -15.31
CA LEU A 75 -21.38 -2.65 -14.19
C LEU A 75 -19.84 -2.57 -14.25
N ALA A 76 -19.28 -2.81 -15.44
CA ALA A 76 -17.84 -2.68 -15.66
C ALA A 76 -17.38 -1.22 -15.55
N ASN A 77 -18.18 -0.30 -16.04
CA ASN A 77 -17.88 1.12 -16.08
C ASN A 77 -17.77 1.72 -14.67
N ILE A 78 -18.68 1.36 -13.76
CA ILE A 78 -18.64 1.76 -12.33
C ILE A 78 -17.71 0.90 -11.49
N LYS A 79 -17.03 -0.12 -12.09
CA LYS A 79 -16.09 -1.04 -11.43
C LYS A 79 -16.69 -1.80 -10.24
N VAL A 80 -17.92 -2.29 -10.37
CA VAL A 80 -18.67 -2.94 -9.29
C VAL A 80 -17.99 -4.19 -8.74
N GLN A 81 -17.15 -4.86 -9.54
CA GLN A 81 -16.41 -6.07 -9.12
C GLN A 81 -15.62 -5.86 -7.81
N SER A 82 -15.10 -4.66 -7.59
CA SER A 82 -14.37 -4.36 -6.35
C SER A 82 -15.25 -4.48 -5.11
N ALA A 83 -16.52 -4.07 -5.22
CA ALA A 83 -17.50 -4.22 -4.14
C ALA A 83 -17.90 -5.69 -3.95
N TRP A 84 -18.22 -6.40 -5.03
CA TRP A 84 -18.65 -7.81 -4.96
C TRP A 84 -17.55 -8.74 -4.43
N GLN A 85 -16.30 -8.50 -4.80
CA GLN A 85 -15.13 -9.24 -4.28
C GLN A 85 -14.90 -9.02 -2.79
N SER A 86 -15.34 -7.89 -2.23
CA SER A 86 -15.33 -7.65 -0.78
C SER A 86 -16.58 -8.20 -0.07
N GLY A 87 -17.45 -8.95 -0.77
CA GLY A 87 -18.67 -9.55 -0.22
C GLY A 87 -19.87 -8.63 -0.20
N ALA A 88 -19.78 -7.41 -0.76
CA ALA A 88 -20.89 -6.49 -0.82
C ALA A 88 -21.86 -6.87 -1.95
N THR A 89 -23.09 -7.19 -1.60
CA THR A 89 -24.16 -7.62 -2.52
C THR A 89 -25.43 -6.78 -2.41
N GLY A 90 -25.53 -5.92 -1.40
CA GLY A 90 -26.71 -5.15 -1.03
C GLY A 90 -27.67 -5.88 -0.10
N ALA A 91 -27.31 -7.09 0.37
CA ALA A 91 -28.16 -7.87 1.26
C ALA A 91 -28.54 -7.10 2.54
N GLY A 92 -29.83 -7.17 2.92
CA GLY A 92 -30.34 -6.48 4.10
C GLY A 92 -30.60 -4.98 3.92
N VAL A 93 -30.23 -4.38 2.78
CA VAL A 93 -30.50 -2.96 2.49
C VAL A 93 -31.74 -2.84 1.61
N THR A 94 -32.69 -1.98 2.05
CA THR A 94 -33.89 -1.67 1.28
C THR A 94 -33.71 -0.33 0.56
N VAL A 95 -34.01 -0.31 -0.74
CA VAL A 95 -34.04 0.90 -1.58
C VAL A 95 -35.50 1.18 -1.97
N ALA A 96 -36.00 2.37 -1.62
CA ALA A 96 -37.30 2.81 -2.10
C ALA A 96 -37.18 3.30 -3.55
N VAL A 97 -38.03 2.82 -4.43
CA VAL A 97 -38.17 3.28 -5.81
C VAL A 97 -39.51 3.97 -5.98
N VAL A 98 -39.48 5.30 -6.04
CA VAL A 98 -40.65 6.15 -6.27
C VAL A 98 -40.82 6.32 -7.76
N ASP A 99 -41.75 5.56 -8.37
CA ASP A 99 -41.87 5.43 -9.83
C ASP A 99 -43.26 4.92 -10.26
N SER A 100 -43.36 4.34 -11.45
CA SER A 100 -44.58 3.83 -12.08
C SER A 100 -45.02 2.42 -11.65
N GLY A 101 -44.54 1.94 -10.51
CA GLY A 101 -44.78 0.58 -10.02
C GLY A 101 -43.79 -0.45 -10.54
N ILE A 102 -43.99 -1.73 -10.18
CA ILE A 102 -43.06 -2.81 -10.45
C ILE A 102 -43.80 -4.09 -10.89
N ALA A 103 -43.27 -4.79 -11.86
CA ALA A 103 -43.78 -6.12 -12.24
C ALA A 103 -43.26 -7.19 -11.27
N ASN A 104 -44.13 -7.83 -10.54
CA ASN A 104 -43.77 -8.84 -9.54
C ASN A 104 -43.60 -10.24 -10.08
N THR A 105 -43.83 -10.43 -11.40
CA THR A 105 -43.73 -11.72 -12.09
C THR A 105 -42.38 -11.91 -12.81
N MET A 106 -41.50 -10.94 -12.72
CA MET A 106 -40.20 -10.99 -13.44
C MET A 106 -39.17 -11.85 -12.71
N PRO A 107 -38.56 -12.85 -13.37
CA PRO A 107 -37.54 -13.71 -12.77
C PRO A 107 -36.32 -12.93 -12.21
N GLU A 108 -35.97 -11.83 -12.84
CA GLU A 108 -34.85 -10.98 -12.40
C GLU A 108 -35.08 -10.34 -11.02
N LEU A 109 -36.33 -10.14 -10.62
CA LEU A 109 -36.73 -9.49 -9.36
C LEU A 109 -37.38 -10.45 -8.36
N GLU A 110 -37.37 -11.74 -8.63
CA GLU A 110 -37.92 -12.74 -7.72
C GLU A 110 -37.25 -12.67 -6.35
N GLY A 111 -38.06 -12.51 -5.29
CA GLY A 111 -37.58 -12.40 -3.92
C GLY A 111 -36.89 -11.07 -3.58
N ARG A 112 -36.84 -10.11 -4.51
CA ARG A 112 -36.26 -8.78 -4.27
C ARG A 112 -37.29 -7.71 -3.91
N ILE A 113 -38.59 -7.95 -4.15
CA ILE A 113 -39.65 -6.95 -3.95
C ILE A 113 -40.16 -7.04 -2.52
N SER A 114 -40.16 -5.93 -1.80
CA SER A 114 -40.72 -5.85 -0.46
C SER A 114 -42.23 -6.10 -0.46
N SER A 115 -42.73 -6.86 0.50
CA SER A 115 -44.18 -7.03 0.73
C SER A 115 -44.88 -5.72 1.15
N ALA A 116 -44.13 -4.72 1.60
CA ALA A 116 -44.63 -3.39 1.89
C ALA A 116 -44.71 -2.47 0.66
N SER A 117 -44.44 -3.00 -0.56
CA SER A 117 -44.62 -2.21 -1.78
C SER A 117 -46.09 -1.76 -1.94
N THR A 118 -46.27 -0.51 -2.37
CA THR A 118 -47.58 0.17 -2.31
C THR A 118 -47.85 1.05 -3.52
N ASP A 119 -49.11 1.44 -3.68
CA ASP A 119 -49.59 2.49 -4.54
C ASP A 119 -50.12 3.63 -3.67
N VAL A 120 -49.54 4.84 -3.84
CA VAL A 120 -49.89 6.00 -3.01
C VAL A 120 -50.91 6.93 -3.66
N VAL A 121 -51.34 6.62 -4.89
CA VAL A 121 -52.35 7.39 -5.60
C VAL A 121 -53.71 7.16 -5.00
N VAL A 122 -54.37 8.21 -4.57
CA VAL A 122 -55.68 8.10 -3.89
C VAL A 122 -56.72 7.46 -4.82
N GLY A 123 -57.40 6.46 -4.30
CA GLY A 123 -58.48 5.73 -5.05
C GLY A 123 -57.97 4.62 -5.95
N ARG A 124 -56.64 4.44 -6.03
CA ARG A 124 -56.00 3.32 -6.72
C ARG A 124 -55.26 2.44 -5.72
N ASN A 125 -55.30 1.15 -5.85
CA ASN A 125 -54.58 0.22 -4.95
C ASN A 125 -53.97 -0.90 -5.79
N THR A 126 -53.06 -0.54 -6.69
CA THR A 126 -52.43 -1.47 -7.65
C THR A 126 -50.92 -1.26 -7.65
N PRO A 127 -50.20 -1.71 -6.61
CA PRO A 127 -48.75 -1.49 -6.50
C PRO A 127 -47.97 -2.21 -7.59
N TYR A 128 -48.51 -3.29 -8.12
CA TYR A 128 -47.87 -4.09 -9.17
C TYR A 128 -48.46 -3.77 -10.54
N VAL A 129 -47.64 -4.00 -11.57
CA VAL A 129 -47.99 -3.87 -13.00
C VAL A 129 -47.79 -5.21 -13.69
N GLU A 130 -48.52 -5.44 -14.78
CA GLU A 130 -48.54 -6.75 -15.45
C GLU A 130 -47.27 -7.03 -16.28
N SER A 131 -46.61 -5.98 -16.75
CA SER A 131 -45.40 -6.08 -17.59
C SER A 131 -44.32 -5.09 -17.16
N SER A 132 -43.15 -5.19 -17.80
CA SER A 132 -42.04 -4.31 -17.52
C SER A 132 -42.41 -2.84 -17.74
N SER A 133 -42.48 -2.08 -16.63
CA SER A 133 -42.70 -0.64 -16.58
C SER A 133 -41.39 0.12 -16.44
N HIS A 134 -41.44 1.46 -16.44
CA HIS A 134 -40.28 2.28 -16.14
C HIS A 134 -39.71 1.95 -14.76
N GLY A 135 -40.53 1.90 -13.71
CA GLY A 135 -40.09 1.57 -12.37
C GLY A 135 -39.54 0.14 -12.24
N THR A 136 -40.06 -0.82 -13.04
CA THR A 136 -39.50 -2.19 -13.11
C THR A 136 -38.07 -2.16 -13.64
N ARG A 137 -37.81 -1.44 -14.73
CA ARG A 137 -36.49 -1.32 -15.37
C ARG A 137 -35.49 -0.61 -14.46
N VAL A 138 -35.90 0.44 -13.77
CA VAL A 138 -35.13 1.15 -12.75
C VAL A 138 -34.75 0.20 -11.61
N SER A 139 -35.72 -0.57 -11.09
CA SER A 139 -35.51 -1.56 -10.06
C SER A 139 -34.55 -2.68 -10.50
N GLY A 140 -34.60 -3.08 -11.76
CA GLY A 140 -33.69 -4.05 -12.35
C GLY A 140 -32.23 -3.60 -12.34
N VAL A 141 -31.95 -2.34 -12.64
CA VAL A 141 -30.58 -1.78 -12.54
C VAL A 141 -30.05 -1.85 -11.10
N ILE A 142 -30.93 -1.69 -10.08
CA ILE A 142 -30.54 -1.78 -8.68
C ILE A 142 -30.33 -3.24 -8.26
N ALA A 143 -31.31 -4.14 -8.50
CA ALA A 143 -31.49 -5.38 -7.76
C ALA A 143 -31.79 -6.63 -8.61
N SER A 144 -31.62 -6.62 -9.94
CA SER A 144 -31.75 -7.86 -10.73
C SER A 144 -30.88 -8.97 -10.15
N ASN A 145 -31.48 -10.16 -9.98
CA ASN A 145 -30.82 -11.33 -9.39
C ASN A 145 -29.64 -11.83 -10.24
N PHE A 146 -28.65 -12.41 -9.58
CA PHE A 146 -27.64 -13.26 -10.23
C PHE A 146 -28.16 -14.69 -10.29
N ASN A 147 -28.84 -15.07 -11.35
CA ASN A 147 -29.56 -16.34 -11.49
C ASN A 147 -29.37 -17.07 -12.84
N GLY A 148 -28.40 -16.59 -13.67
CA GLY A 148 -28.11 -17.15 -14.99
C GLY A 148 -29.02 -16.61 -16.09
N PHE A 149 -29.87 -15.64 -15.79
CA PHE A 149 -30.85 -15.08 -16.71
C PHE A 149 -30.73 -13.52 -16.78
N GLY A 150 -30.98 -12.95 -17.94
CA GLY A 150 -31.12 -11.51 -18.12
C GLY A 150 -29.86 -10.72 -17.75
N THR A 151 -30.01 -9.77 -16.84
CA THR A 151 -28.95 -8.89 -16.34
C THR A 151 -28.78 -9.08 -14.84
N ILE A 152 -27.77 -8.48 -14.27
CA ILE A 152 -27.54 -8.44 -12.82
C ILE A 152 -27.57 -6.99 -12.35
N GLY A 153 -28.22 -6.72 -11.22
CA GLY A 153 -28.26 -5.40 -10.58
C GLY A 153 -26.97 -5.07 -9.84
N VAL A 154 -26.70 -3.78 -9.65
CA VAL A 154 -25.53 -3.27 -8.91
C VAL A 154 -25.49 -3.87 -7.51
N ALA A 155 -26.62 -3.88 -6.80
CA ALA A 155 -26.84 -4.45 -5.47
C ALA A 155 -27.85 -5.60 -5.57
N TYR A 156 -27.46 -6.69 -6.24
CA TYR A 156 -28.32 -7.78 -6.68
C TYR A 156 -29.02 -8.58 -5.56
N GLN A 157 -28.67 -8.33 -4.30
CA GLN A 157 -29.35 -8.90 -3.13
C GLN A 157 -30.10 -7.85 -2.29
N SER A 158 -30.16 -6.59 -2.72
CA SER A 158 -30.97 -5.57 -2.04
C SER A 158 -32.47 -5.82 -2.21
N THR A 159 -33.24 -5.23 -1.31
CA THR A 159 -34.71 -5.28 -1.35
C THR A 159 -35.23 -3.99 -1.98
N ILE A 160 -36.19 -4.09 -2.89
CA ILE A 160 -36.87 -2.95 -3.51
C ILE A 160 -38.19 -2.70 -2.80
N LEU A 161 -38.36 -1.54 -2.18
CA LEU A 161 -39.66 -1.02 -1.77
C LEU A 161 -40.23 -0.18 -2.93
N SER A 162 -41.06 -0.79 -3.76
CA SER A 162 -41.72 -0.07 -4.85
C SER A 162 -42.88 0.80 -4.32
N ILE A 163 -42.79 2.08 -4.60
CA ILE A 163 -43.83 3.07 -4.24
C ILE A 163 -44.38 3.65 -5.54
N ARG A 164 -45.49 3.10 -5.98
CA ARG A 164 -46.14 3.52 -7.22
C ARG A 164 -46.79 4.89 -7.07
N THR A 165 -46.44 5.84 -7.95
CA THR A 165 -46.87 7.25 -7.86
C THR A 165 -47.30 7.84 -9.21
N ASP A 166 -47.25 7.07 -10.29
CA ASP A 166 -47.68 7.51 -11.62
C ASP A 166 -49.18 7.77 -11.68
N ILE A 167 -49.60 8.72 -12.52
CA ILE A 167 -51.00 8.94 -12.84
C ILE A 167 -51.32 8.50 -14.26
N SER A 168 -52.52 7.90 -14.42
CA SER A 168 -52.98 7.38 -15.70
C SER A 168 -53.42 8.46 -16.70
N ASP A 169 -53.78 9.66 -16.23
CA ASP A 169 -54.29 10.76 -17.03
C ASP A 169 -53.18 11.78 -17.30
N CYS A 170 -52.22 11.35 -18.09
CA CYS A 170 -51.09 12.18 -18.50
C CYS A 170 -51.47 12.92 -19.80
N THR A 171 -51.57 14.23 -19.70
CA THR A 171 -51.89 15.09 -20.88
C THR A 171 -50.71 15.22 -21.86
N ASP A 172 -49.55 14.73 -21.50
CA ASP A 172 -48.35 14.72 -22.33
C ASP A 172 -48.40 13.59 -23.37
N LYS A 173 -48.53 13.93 -24.63
CA LYS A 173 -48.72 13.01 -25.76
C LYS A 173 -47.50 12.15 -26.14
N GLU A 174 -46.37 12.26 -25.41
CA GLU A 174 -45.11 11.61 -25.79
C GLU A 174 -44.76 10.39 -24.93
N ASN A 175 -45.71 9.63 -24.41
CA ASN A 175 -45.47 8.44 -23.56
C ASN A 175 -44.69 8.71 -22.24
N LYS A 176 -44.76 9.92 -21.75
CA LYS A 176 -44.11 10.27 -20.48
C LYS A 176 -44.96 9.82 -19.30
N VAL A 177 -44.32 9.24 -18.29
CA VAL A 177 -44.92 8.93 -16.98
C VAL A 177 -45.07 10.23 -16.22
N CYS A 178 -46.29 10.58 -15.78
CA CYS A 178 -46.56 11.82 -15.04
C CYS A 178 -46.75 11.53 -13.53
N PHE A 179 -46.36 12.50 -12.69
CA PHE A 179 -46.44 12.42 -11.24
C PHE A 179 -47.03 13.71 -10.67
N THR A 180 -47.88 13.59 -9.65
CA THR A 180 -48.36 14.79 -8.94
C THR A 180 -47.49 15.09 -7.72
N SER A 181 -47.38 16.37 -7.39
CA SER A 181 -46.62 16.78 -6.20
C SER A 181 -47.18 16.17 -4.91
N SER A 182 -48.52 15.99 -4.80
CA SER A 182 -49.19 15.38 -3.67
C SER A 182 -48.89 13.88 -3.52
N ASP A 183 -48.77 13.14 -4.65
CA ASP A 183 -48.40 11.71 -4.61
C ASP A 183 -46.94 11.54 -4.24
N LEU A 184 -46.08 12.42 -4.71
CA LEU A 184 -44.66 12.43 -4.32
C LEU A 184 -44.47 12.72 -2.83
N VAL A 185 -45.28 13.63 -2.23
CA VAL A 185 -45.28 13.86 -0.78
C VAL A 185 -45.64 12.57 -0.04
N ARG A 186 -46.73 11.89 -0.44
CA ARG A 186 -47.16 10.63 0.17
C ARG A 186 -46.10 9.54 0.03
N ALA A 187 -45.43 9.48 -1.14
CA ALA A 187 -44.37 8.52 -1.39
C ALA A 187 -43.16 8.72 -0.46
N LEU A 188 -42.69 9.95 -0.29
CA LEU A 188 -41.63 10.28 0.65
C LEU A 188 -41.99 9.91 2.10
N ASP A 189 -43.18 10.33 2.55
CA ASP A 189 -43.67 10.01 3.90
C ASP A 189 -43.80 8.49 4.11
N TYR A 190 -44.24 7.75 3.10
CA TYR A 190 -44.33 6.30 3.16
C TYR A 190 -42.95 5.62 3.24
N ALA A 191 -41.97 6.08 2.42
CA ALA A 191 -40.61 5.58 2.46
C ALA A 191 -39.98 5.78 3.86
N ILE A 192 -40.17 6.96 4.46
CA ILE A 192 -39.68 7.27 5.80
C ILE A 192 -40.33 6.37 6.85
N ALA A 193 -41.67 6.19 6.78
CA ALA A 193 -42.41 5.35 7.71
C ALA A 193 -41.94 3.87 7.68
N ASN A 194 -41.40 3.41 6.55
CA ASN A 194 -40.79 2.08 6.39
C ASN A 194 -39.27 2.07 6.72
N GLY A 195 -38.71 3.14 7.26
CA GLY A 195 -37.34 3.21 7.74
C GLY A 195 -36.27 3.22 6.64
N VAL A 196 -36.66 3.41 5.37
CA VAL A 196 -35.75 3.37 4.22
C VAL A 196 -34.78 4.54 4.28
N LYS A 197 -33.51 4.28 3.92
CA LYS A 197 -32.43 5.28 3.92
C LYS A 197 -31.94 5.68 2.52
N ILE A 198 -32.37 4.97 1.48
CA ILE A 198 -32.03 5.27 0.08
C ILE A 198 -33.33 5.38 -0.70
N ILE A 199 -33.64 6.57 -1.22
CA ILE A 199 -34.84 6.83 -1.99
C ILE A 199 -34.42 7.20 -3.43
N ASN A 200 -34.72 6.33 -4.39
CA ASN A 200 -34.49 6.57 -5.80
C ASN A 200 -35.69 7.26 -6.43
N MET A 201 -35.45 8.41 -7.02
CA MET A 201 -36.43 9.21 -7.77
C MET A 201 -35.95 9.42 -9.22
N SER A 202 -36.20 8.40 -10.07
CA SER A 202 -35.87 8.43 -11.49
C SER A 202 -36.93 9.22 -12.27
N LEU A 203 -37.23 10.41 -11.81
CA LEU A 203 -38.28 11.29 -12.33
C LEU A 203 -37.83 12.76 -12.24
N GLY A 204 -38.45 13.62 -13.02
CA GLY A 204 -38.16 15.04 -12.96
C GLY A 204 -39.02 15.89 -13.90
N GLY A 205 -38.83 17.20 -13.79
CA GLY A 205 -39.47 18.20 -14.61
C GLY A 205 -38.84 19.58 -14.44
N ASP A 206 -39.29 20.56 -15.24
CA ASP A 206 -38.70 21.90 -15.28
C ASP A 206 -39.14 22.80 -14.10
N GLY A 207 -40.26 22.48 -13.51
CA GLY A 207 -40.88 23.30 -12.46
C GLY A 207 -40.43 22.92 -11.06
N ARG A 208 -40.12 23.92 -10.21
CA ARG A 208 -39.92 23.75 -8.80
C ARG A 208 -41.19 23.21 -8.15
N LEU A 209 -41.06 22.17 -7.36
CA LEU A 209 -42.19 21.61 -6.59
C LEU A 209 -42.56 22.49 -5.40
N GLY A 210 -43.83 22.51 -5.02
CA GLY A 210 -44.35 23.43 -3.97
C GLY A 210 -43.83 23.12 -2.56
N SER A 211 -44.16 24.03 -1.64
CA SER A 211 -43.69 23.98 -0.24
C SER A 211 -44.04 22.70 0.51
N ALA A 212 -45.16 22.04 0.16
CA ALA A 212 -45.52 20.74 0.76
C ALA A 212 -44.51 19.65 0.41
N PHE A 213 -44.03 19.63 -0.83
CA PHE A 213 -42.99 18.70 -1.27
C PHE A 213 -41.63 19.02 -0.61
N GLU A 214 -41.27 20.30 -0.54
CA GLU A 214 -40.05 20.73 0.18
C GLU A 214 -40.06 20.33 1.65
N ALA A 215 -41.22 20.44 2.31
CA ALA A 215 -41.37 19.97 3.69
C ALA A 215 -41.23 18.43 3.82
N ALA A 216 -41.75 17.67 2.83
CA ALA A 216 -41.57 16.23 2.78
C ALA A 216 -40.09 15.81 2.52
N LEU A 217 -39.40 16.52 1.62
CA LEU A 217 -37.94 16.35 1.45
C LEU A 217 -37.18 16.58 2.74
N LEU A 218 -37.51 17.64 3.47
CA LEU A 218 -36.88 17.95 4.76
C LEU A 218 -37.13 16.87 5.81
N ARG A 219 -38.33 16.29 5.87
CA ARG A 219 -38.61 15.13 6.73
C ARG A 219 -37.77 13.91 6.33
N ALA A 220 -37.65 13.63 5.02
CA ALA A 220 -36.84 12.53 4.51
C ALA A 220 -35.37 12.69 4.88
N VAL A 221 -34.78 13.85 4.64
CA VAL A 221 -33.41 14.17 5.00
C VAL A 221 -33.17 14.09 6.50
N ASN A 222 -34.07 14.64 7.31
CA ASN A 222 -34.00 14.60 8.79
C ASN A 222 -34.16 13.19 9.36
N SER A 223 -34.81 12.25 8.63
CA SER A 223 -34.86 10.84 9.00
C SER A 223 -33.53 10.10 8.70
N GLY A 224 -32.56 10.78 8.08
CA GLY A 224 -31.28 10.23 7.66
C GLY A 224 -31.33 9.55 6.28
N ALA A 225 -32.39 9.75 5.50
CA ALA A 225 -32.47 9.25 4.14
C ALA A 225 -31.67 10.13 3.15
N VAL A 226 -31.15 9.49 2.10
CA VAL A 226 -30.55 10.12 0.92
C VAL A 226 -31.51 9.96 -0.26
N ILE A 227 -31.67 11.04 -1.02
CA ILE A 227 -32.49 11.09 -2.23
C ILE A 227 -31.57 11.09 -3.44
N VAL A 228 -31.72 10.09 -4.28
CA VAL A 228 -30.99 9.94 -5.55
C VAL A 228 -31.94 10.31 -6.67
N ALA A 229 -31.72 11.47 -7.30
CA ALA A 229 -32.61 12.01 -8.30
C ALA A 229 -31.94 12.13 -9.68
N SER A 230 -32.61 11.70 -10.72
CA SER A 230 -32.15 11.87 -12.10
C SER A 230 -32.08 13.34 -12.49
N SER A 231 -31.02 13.75 -13.24
CA SER A 231 -30.79 15.17 -13.57
C SER A 231 -31.76 15.72 -14.63
N GLY A 232 -32.37 14.84 -15.47
CA GLY A 232 -33.23 15.20 -16.60
C GLY A 232 -32.59 14.88 -17.95
N ASN A 233 -33.42 14.88 -19.02
CA ASN A 233 -33.04 14.34 -20.32
C ASN A 233 -33.18 15.37 -21.47
N ASP A 234 -33.04 16.66 -21.18
CA ASP A 234 -33.27 17.74 -22.11
C ASP A 234 -31.99 18.42 -22.60
N GLY A 235 -30.80 17.90 -22.18
CA GLY A 235 -29.49 18.47 -22.52
C GLY A 235 -29.22 19.83 -21.86
N ASN A 236 -30.02 20.21 -20.85
CA ASN A 236 -29.93 21.49 -20.17
C ASN A 236 -28.62 21.70 -19.41
N ALA A 237 -28.23 22.96 -19.18
CA ALA A 237 -27.05 23.33 -18.43
C ALA A 237 -27.17 23.02 -16.93
N ASN A 238 -28.37 22.87 -16.40
CA ASN A 238 -28.67 22.58 -15.01
C ASN A 238 -29.65 21.40 -14.89
N PRO A 239 -29.61 20.63 -13.79
CA PRO A 239 -30.61 19.60 -13.53
C PRO A 239 -32.02 20.15 -13.41
N GLY A 240 -33.00 19.31 -13.73
CA GLY A 240 -34.40 19.54 -13.42
C GLY A 240 -34.72 19.32 -11.93
N TRP A 241 -35.99 19.51 -11.55
CA TRP A 241 -36.50 19.22 -10.21
C TRP A 241 -37.03 17.78 -10.14
N PRO A 242 -36.80 16.99 -9.05
CA PRO A 242 -36.26 17.42 -7.73
C PRO A 242 -34.75 17.42 -7.61
N ALA A 243 -33.98 16.95 -8.58
CA ALA A 243 -32.52 16.85 -8.48
C ALA A 243 -31.86 18.19 -8.13
N ARG A 244 -32.39 19.28 -8.61
CA ARG A 244 -31.87 20.63 -8.36
C ARG A 244 -31.99 21.09 -6.90
N TYR A 245 -32.77 20.43 -6.05
CA TYR A 245 -32.74 20.68 -4.60
C TYR A 245 -31.41 20.31 -3.94
N ALA A 246 -30.53 19.58 -4.60
CA ALA A 246 -29.22 19.20 -4.11
C ALA A 246 -28.33 20.39 -3.68
N VAL A 247 -28.55 21.59 -4.27
CA VAL A 247 -27.80 22.82 -3.91
C VAL A 247 -28.44 23.61 -2.75
N ASP A 248 -29.65 23.28 -2.36
CA ASP A 248 -30.32 23.96 -1.25
C ASP A 248 -29.66 23.55 0.08
N PRO A 249 -29.11 24.50 0.87
CA PRO A 249 -28.40 24.19 2.09
C PRO A 249 -29.22 23.38 3.12
N ARG A 250 -30.55 23.43 3.06
CA ARG A 250 -31.44 22.65 3.92
C ARG A 250 -31.29 21.14 3.74
N TYR A 251 -30.84 20.71 2.55
CA TYR A 251 -30.70 19.30 2.17
C TYR A 251 -29.25 18.89 1.89
N ALA A 252 -28.29 19.76 2.21
CA ALA A 252 -26.89 19.58 1.86
C ALA A 252 -26.31 18.21 2.24
N GLY A 253 -25.77 17.51 1.27
CA GLY A 253 -25.17 16.17 1.42
C GLY A 253 -26.18 15.04 1.59
N SER A 254 -27.48 15.28 1.33
CA SER A 254 -28.54 14.26 1.42
C SER A 254 -29.37 14.14 0.15
N ILE A 255 -29.16 15.01 -0.84
CA ILE A 255 -29.74 14.89 -2.18
C ILE A 255 -28.59 14.89 -3.19
N ILE A 256 -28.65 14.00 -4.15
CA ILE A 256 -27.71 13.94 -5.28
C ILE A 256 -28.47 14.05 -6.60
N ALA A 257 -27.96 14.88 -7.51
CA ALA A 257 -28.33 14.89 -8.91
C ALA A 257 -27.47 13.89 -9.68
N VAL A 258 -28.09 13.05 -10.50
CA VAL A 258 -27.35 12.02 -11.27
C VAL A 258 -27.55 12.21 -12.76
N GLY A 259 -26.47 12.49 -13.47
CA GLY A 259 -26.40 12.57 -14.92
C GLY A 259 -26.04 11.27 -15.60
N SER A 260 -26.14 11.28 -16.92
CA SER A 260 -25.91 10.11 -17.78
C SER A 260 -24.65 10.24 -18.61
N HIS A 261 -23.89 9.12 -18.70
CA HIS A 261 -22.83 8.95 -19.68
C HIS A 261 -22.96 7.59 -20.38
N GLY A 262 -22.37 7.50 -21.57
CA GLY A 262 -22.29 6.26 -22.33
C GLY A 262 -21.11 5.37 -21.94
N SER A 263 -20.94 4.28 -22.68
CA SER A 263 -19.88 3.27 -22.43
C SER A 263 -18.45 3.83 -22.55
N THR A 264 -18.26 4.91 -23.28
CA THR A 264 -16.97 5.60 -23.46
C THR A 264 -16.71 6.68 -22.41
N ASN A 265 -17.55 6.81 -21.39
CA ASN A 265 -17.49 7.84 -20.33
C ASN A 265 -17.78 9.28 -20.82
N VAL A 266 -18.29 9.43 -22.02
CA VAL A 266 -18.72 10.73 -22.54
C VAL A 266 -20.14 11.00 -22.07
N MET A 267 -20.40 12.23 -21.59
CA MET A 267 -21.73 12.69 -21.20
C MET A 267 -22.73 12.45 -22.31
N SER A 268 -23.84 11.80 -22.00
CA SER A 268 -24.92 11.58 -22.99
C SER A 268 -25.49 12.91 -23.45
N SER A 269 -25.75 13.06 -24.75
CA SER A 269 -26.20 14.31 -25.36
C SER A 269 -27.51 14.83 -24.76
N PHE A 270 -28.37 13.92 -24.30
CA PHE A 270 -29.64 14.24 -23.66
C PHE A 270 -29.49 14.60 -22.17
N SER A 271 -28.38 14.23 -21.50
CA SER A 271 -28.24 14.44 -20.06
C SER A 271 -28.20 15.91 -19.69
N ASN A 272 -29.04 16.32 -18.77
CA ASN A 272 -28.84 17.61 -18.12
C ASN A 272 -27.51 17.60 -17.35
N LYS A 273 -26.74 18.68 -17.48
CA LYS A 273 -25.41 18.84 -16.89
C LYS A 273 -25.47 19.20 -15.43
N ALA A 274 -24.32 19.17 -14.77
CA ALA A 274 -24.20 19.47 -13.34
C ALA A 274 -24.59 20.93 -12.99
N GLY A 275 -24.14 21.89 -13.78
CA GLY A 275 -24.47 23.31 -13.62
C GLY A 275 -24.24 23.80 -12.19
N ASP A 276 -25.26 24.41 -11.60
CA ASP A 276 -25.25 24.92 -10.23
C ASP A 276 -25.22 23.83 -9.15
N THR A 277 -25.50 22.56 -9.52
CA THR A 277 -25.41 21.40 -8.61
C THR A 277 -24.06 20.67 -8.61
N ALA A 278 -23.03 21.23 -9.24
CA ALA A 278 -21.75 20.55 -9.48
C ALA A 278 -21.15 19.87 -8.23
N THR A 279 -21.26 20.45 -7.07
CA THR A 279 -20.75 19.89 -5.81
C THR A 279 -21.56 18.69 -5.28
N ALA A 280 -22.78 18.50 -5.77
CA ALA A 280 -23.71 17.44 -5.37
C ALA A 280 -24.23 16.64 -6.58
N TYR A 281 -23.36 16.47 -7.59
CA TYR A 281 -23.68 15.80 -8.84
C TYR A 281 -22.63 14.72 -9.16
N LEU A 282 -23.10 13.56 -9.63
CA LEU A 282 -22.29 12.52 -10.23
C LEU A 282 -22.87 12.11 -11.58
N SER A 283 -22.04 11.62 -12.48
CA SER A 283 -22.50 10.95 -13.68
C SER A 283 -22.34 9.43 -13.54
N ALA A 284 -23.34 8.70 -14.01
CA ALA A 284 -23.35 7.24 -14.02
C ALA A 284 -23.89 6.70 -15.38
N PRO A 285 -23.70 5.41 -15.73
CA PRO A 285 -24.18 4.85 -16.97
C PRO A 285 -25.69 5.02 -17.14
N GLY A 286 -26.13 5.57 -18.27
CA GLY A 286 -27.54 5.79 -18.54
C GLY A 286 -27.89 5.83 -20.05
N GLU A 287 -26.95 5.48 -20.90
CA GLU A 287 -27.14 5.37 -22.35
C GLU A 287 -26.94 3.91 -22.76
N ASP A 288 -27.85 3.35 -23.54
CA ASP A 288 -27.85 1.94 -23.97
C ASP A 288 -27.79 0.91 -22.82
N VAL A 289 -28.38 1.22 -21.68
CA VAL A 289 -28.45 0.31 -20.52
C VAL A 289 -29.40 -0.84 -20.83
N ILE A 290 -28.94 -2.06 -20.58
CA ILE A 290 -29.78 -3.28 -20.70
C ILE A 290 -30.39 -3.60 -19.34
N THR A 291 -31.69 -3.79 -19.27
CA THR A 291 -32.43 -4.08 -18.04
C THR A 291 -33.84 -4.60 -18.34
N GLY A 292 -34.58 -5.03 -17.31
CA GLY A 292 -35.99 -5.42 -17.43
C GLY A 292 -36.20 -6.58 -18.38
N CYS A 293 -35.44 -7.65 -18.24
CA CYS A 293 -35.50 -8.81 -19.13
C CYS A 293 -36.74 -9.66 -18.84
N GLU A 294 -37.50 -9.96 -19.90
CA GLU A 294 -38.67 -10.83 -19.88
C GLU A 294 -38.50 -11.93 -20.93
N ASN A 295 -38.78 -13.17 -20.58
CA ASN A 295 -38.64 -14.32 -21.45
C ASN A 295 -37.25 -14.43 -22.08
N THR A 296 -37.09 -14.08 -23.37
CA THR A 296 -35.83 -14.11 -24.12
C THR A 296 -35.33 -12.71 -24.50
N SER A 297 -36.04 -11.65 -24.12
CA SER A 297 -35.81 -10.29 -24.52
C SER A 297 -35.50 -9.37 -23.35
N CYS A 298 -34.57 -8.43 -23.55
CA CYS A 298 -34.25 -7.37 -22.58
C CYS A 298 -34.52 -6.02 -23.20
N TRP A 299 -34.82 -5.03 -22.38
CA TRP A 299 -34.96 -3.66 -22.83
C TRP A 299 -33.59 -2.97 -22.91
N ARG A 300 -33.35 -2.26 -24.01
CA ARG A 300 -32.24 -1.31 -24.14
C ARG A 300 -32.83 0.09 -23.96
N VAL A 301 -32.32 0.80 -22.94
CA VAL A 301 -32.94 2.04 -22.49
C VAL A 301 -31.93 3.18 -22.38
N ASN A 302 -32.41 4.41 -22.58
CA ASN A 302 -31.65 5.64 -22.47
C ASN A 302 -32.34 6.59 -21.48
N GLY A 303 -31.56 7.28 -20.66
CA GLY A 303 -32.07 8.28 -19.73
C GLY A 303 -31.29 8.35 -18.42
N THR A 304 -31.21 9.52 -17.85
CA THR A 304 -30.70 9.74 -16.48
C THR A 304 -31.49 8.96 -15.44
N SER A 305 -32.71 8.53 -15.78
CA SER A 305 -33.53 7.60 -15.00
C SER A 305 -32.86 6.25 -14.75
N PHE A 306 -31.93 5.83 -15.61
CA PHE A 306 -31.16 4.59 -15.47
C PHE A 306 -29.76 4.83 -14.88
N SER A 307 -29.31 6.08 -14.82
CA SER A 307 -28.10 6.46 -14.10
C SER A 307 -28.33 6.53 -12.57
N ALA A 308 -29.42 7.12 -12.14
CA ALA A 308 -29.78 7.23 -10.72
C ALA A 308 -29.78 5.88 -9.99
N PRO A 309 -30.36 4.78 -10.52
CA PRO A 309 -30.35 3.48 -9.86
C PRO A 309 -28.93 2.87 -9.75
N HIS A 310 -27.98 3.19 -10.61
CA HIS A 310 -26.57 2.77 -10.41
C HIS A 310 -26.01 3.38 -9.12
N VAL A 311 -26.29 4.66 -8.83
CA VAL A 311 -25.87 5.34 -7.59
C VAL A 311 -26.64 4.78 -6.38
N SER A 312 -27.95 4.51 -6.51
CA SER A 312 -28.73 3.90 -5.45
C SER A 312 -28.22 2.51 -5.06
N GLY A 313 -27.86 1.70 -6.06
CA GLY A 313 -27.21 0.39 -5.84
C GLY A 313 -25.82 0.53 -5.19
N ALA A 314 -25.01 1.51 -5.61
CA ALA A 314 -23.71 1.80 -5.00
C ALA A 314 -23.82 2.16 -3.51
N LEU A 315 -24.80 2.98 -3.15
CA LEU A 315 -25.10 3.31 -1.74
C LEU A 315 -25.51 2.06 -0.96
N ALA A 316 -26.35 1.18 -1.56
CA ALA A 316 -26.76 -0.05 -0.91
C ALA A 316 -25.59 -1.02 -0.66
N LEU A 317 -24.63 -1.11 -1.59
CA LEU A 317 -23.40 -1.89 -1.40
C LEU A 317 -22.54 -1.34 -0.26
N LEU A 318 -22.34 -0.01 -0.20
CA LEU A 318 -21.57 0.63 0.86
C LEU A 318 -22.21 0.45 2.24
N MET A 319 -23.53 0.65 2.34
CA MET A 319 -24.25 0.52 3.61
C MET A 319 -24.33 -0.91 4.13
N GLN A 320 -24.31 -1.91 3.24
CA GLN A 320 -24.18 -3.31 3.64
C GLN A 320 -22.76 -3.63 4.10
N ALA A 321 -21.76 -3.22 3.33
CA ALA A 321 -20.36 -3.55 3.64
C ALA A 321 -19.84 -2.85 4.91
N PHE A 322 -20.37 -1.66 5.20
CA PHE A 322 -19.97 -0.83 6.33
C PHE A 322 -21.21 -0.36 7.11
N PRO A 323 -21.77 -1.23 7.96
CA PRO A 323 -23.07 -0.99 8.60
C PRO A 323 -23.07 0.19 9.61
N ASN A 324 -21.91 0.70 9.99
CA ASN A 324 -21.76 1.93 10.80
C ASN A 324 -21.96 3.21 9.99
N LEU A 325 -21.96 3.13 8.65
CA LEU A 325 -22.14 4.30 7.81
C LEU A 325 -23.60 4.77 7.83
N THR A 326 -23.78 6.08 7.97
CA THR A 326 -25.05 6.72 7.59
C THR A 326 -25.14 6.80 6.06
N ALA A 327 -26.38 6.85 5.50
CA ALA A 327 -26.54 7.03 4.06
C ALA A 327 -25.87 8.32 3.55
N LYS A 328 -25.86 9.37 4.37
CA LYS A 328 -25.16 10.63 4.07
C LYS A 328 -23.63 10.43 3.99
N ALA A 329 -23.03 9.67 4.91
CA ALA A 329 -21.60 9.36 4.87
C ALA A 329 -21.26 8.48 3.66
N ALA A 330 -22.12 7.50 3.32
CA ALA A 330 -21.96 6.69 2.13
C ALA A 330 -22.00 7.55 0.84
N LEU A 331 -22.89 8.54 0.78
CA LEU A 331 -22.94 9.48 -0.34
C LEU A 331 -21.69 10.35 -0.42
N ALA A 332 -21.18 10.84 0.70
CA ALA A 332 -19.95 11.63 0.75
C ALA A 332 -18.75 10.80 0.22
N ILE A 333 -18.66 9.51 0.55
CA ILE A 333 -17.64 8.62 0.01
C ILE A 333 -17.75 8.53 -1.52
N LEU A 334 -18.97 8.40 -2.08
CA LEU A 334 -19.14 8.37 -3.54
C LEU A 334 -18.65 9.67 -4.21
N PHE A 335 -18.86 10.83 -3.56
CA PHE A 335 -18.35 12.10 -4.06
C PHE A 335 -16.81 12.19 -3.98
N ASP A 336 -16.23 11.78 -2.85
CA ASP A 336 -14.78 11.90 -2.61
C ASP A 336 -13.96 10.90 -3.45
N THR A 337 -14.60 9.84 -3.93
CA THR A 337 -13.95 8.77 -4.70
C THR A 337 -14.38 8.73 -6.16
N ALA A 338 -15.18 9.71 -6.59
CA ALA A 338 -15.56 9.84 -7.98
C ALA A 338 -14.32 9.96 -8.89
N ARG A 339 -14.37 9.32 -10.03
CA ARG A 339 -13.31 9.43 -11.03
C ARG A 339 -13.49 10.72 -11.82
N ASP A 340 -12.50 11.59 -11.75
CA ASP A 340 -12.49 12.87 -12.44
C ASP A 340 -12.77 12.73 -13.95
N ALA A 341 -13.60 13.62 -14.48
CA ALA A 341 -13.99 13.66 -15.90
C ALA A 341 -14.38 15.08 -16.28
N GLY A 342 -14.08 15.48 -17.50
CA GLY A 342 -14.25 16.86 -17.96
C GLY A 342 -13.04 17.72 -17.60
N ASP A 343 -13.30 18.92 -17.10
CA ASP A 343 -12.25 19.80 -16.60
C ASP A 343 -11.76 19.27 -15.24
N THR A 344 -10.49 19.47 -14.93
CA THR A 344 -9.87 18.93 -13.71
C THR A 344 -10.59 19.39 -12.44
N GLY A 345 -11.01 18.43 -11.62
CA GLY A 345 -11.74 18.66 -10.39
C GLY A 345 -13.26 18.75 -10.59
N THR A 346 -13.94 19.47 -9.70
CA THR A 346 -15.40 19.63 -9.83
C THR A 346 -15.75 20.64 -10.91
N ASP A 347 -16.52 20.23 -11.92
CA ASP A 347 -16.88 21.06 -13.07
C ASP A 347 -18.40 21.12 -13.32
N ILE A 348 -18.83 22.03 -14.20
CA ILE A 348 -20.24 22.29 -14.49
C ILE A 348 -20.88 21.25 -15.44
N VAL A 349 -20.14 20.29 -15.96
CA VAL A 349 -20.63 19.25 -16.86
C VAL A 349 -20.81 17.94 -16.10
N TYR A 350 -19.72 17.42 -15.51
CA TYR A 350 -19.68 16.13 -14.82
C TYR A 350 -19.82 16.22 -13.30
N GLY A 351 -19.86 17.43 -12.75
CA GLY A 351 -19.93 17.66 -11.30
C GLY A 351 -18.68 17.15 -10.59
N ARG A 352 -18.84 16.20 -9.68
CA ARG A 352 -17.74 15.51 -8.97
C ARG A 352 -17.04 14.46 -9.84
N GLY A 353 -17.63 14.11 -11.01
CA GLY A 353 -17.10 13.11 -11.91
C GLY A 353 -17.99 11.87 -12.08
N LEU A 354 -17.37 10.75 -12.39
CA LEU A 354 -18.03 9.47 -12.69
C LEU A 354 -18.03 8.56 -11.46
N LEU A 355 -19.13 7.86 -11.24
CA LEU A 355 -19.27 6.85 -10.18
C LEU A 355 -18.16 5.80 -10.29
N ASP A 356 -17.40 5.57 -9.20
CA ASP A 356 -16.28 4.62 -9.13
C ASP A 356 -16.32 3.79 -7.84
N LEU A 357 -16.82 2.57 -7.92
CA LEU A 357 -16.87 1.66 -6.77
C LEU A 357 -15.50 1.10 -6.38
N ALA A 358 -14.54 1.06 -7.30
CA ALA A 358 -13.18 0.65 -6.91
C ALA A 358 -12.51 1.68 -6.00
N GLY A 359 -12.76 2.97 -6.23
CA GLY A 359 -12.37 4.04 -5.31
C GLY A 359 -13.14 3.96 -3.99
N ALA A 360 -14.47 3.82 -4.07
CA ALA A 360 -15.35 3.84 -2.91
C ALA A 360 -15.08 2.70 -1.90
N PHE A 361 -14.60 1.55 -2.37
CA PHE A 361 -14.26 0.38 -1.54
C PHE A 361 -12.79 0.33 -1.09
N ARG A 362 -12.03 1.40 -1.31
CA ARG A 362 -10.71 1.61 -0.70
C ARG A 362 -10.80 2.53 0.50
N PRO A 363 -9.84 2.48 1.44
CA PRO A 363 -9.75 3.47 2.50
C PRO A 363 -9.65 4.89 1.95
N VAL A 364 -10.38 5.83 2.55
CA VAL A 364 -10.44 7.25 2.15
C VAL A 364 -9.83 8.13 3.24
N GLY A 365 -8.97 9.07 2.85
CA GLY A 365 -8.36 10.02 3.76
C GLY A 365 -7.29 9.41 4.67
N THR A 366 -7.16 9.95 5.88
CA THR A 366 -6.19 9.44 6.86
C THR A 366 -6.64 8.11 7.42
N THR A 367 -5.70 7.16 7.49
CA THR A 367 -5.96 5.83 8.01
C THR A 367 -5.25 5.60 9.34
N SER A 368 -5.84 4.75 10.20
CA SER A 368 -5.29 4.41 11.49
C SER A 368 -5.57 2.96 11.89
N THR A 369 -4.64 2.36 12.64
CA THR A 369 -4.82 1.04 13.25
C THR A 369 -5.04 1.21 14.75
N PRO A 370 -6.09 0.61 15.34
CA PRO A 370 -6.36 0.71 16.76
C PRO A 370 -5.34 -0.09 17.58
N MET A 371 -5.03 0.42 18.77
CA MET A 371 -4.11 -0.20 19.72
C MET A 371 -4.84 -0.67 20.98
N ALA A 372 -4.30 -1.69 21.64
CA ALA A 372 -4.89 -2.26 22.85
C ALA A 372 -4.94 -1.29 24.05
N ASP A 373 -4.13 -0.24 24.03
CA ASP A 373 -4.14 0.83 25.06
C ASP A 373 -5.22 1.88 24.83
N GLY A 374 -6.08 1.68 23.84
CA GLY A 374 -7.14 2.64 23.43
C GLY A 374 -6.63 3.75 22.51
N GLY A 375 -5.35 3.79 22.18
CA GLY A 375 -4.79 4.68 21.18
C GLY A 375 -5.00 4.18 19.76
N ALA A 376 -4.58 4.98 18.78
CA ALA A 376 -4.53 4.59 17.38
C ALA A 376 -3.22 5.04 16.75
N ILE A 377 -2.71 4.24 15.84
CA ILE A 377 -1.51 4.57 15.05
C ILE A 377 -1.98 5.00 13.66
N LYS A 378 -1.60 6.19 13.23
CA LYS A 378 -1.83 6.64 11.86
C LYS A 378 -1.02 5.80 10.90
N THR A 379 -1.71 5.14 9.95
CA THR A 379 -1.12 4.24 8.97
C THR A 379 -1.04 4.84 7.57
N SER A 380 -1.41 6.12 7.42
CA SER A 380 -1.20 6.82 6.15
C SER A 380 0.30 6.82 5.83
N THR A 381 0.68 6.09 4.79
CA THR A 381 2.05 6.08 4.29
C THR A 381 2.39 7.47 3.78
N GLU A 382 3.25 8.18 4.50
CA GLU A 382 3.88 9.37 3.92
C GLU A 382 4.61 8.95 2.63
N PRO A 383 4.48 9.72 1.55
CA PRO A 383 5.19 9.42 0.31
C PRO A 383 6.68 9.27 0.58
N GLY A 384 7.25 8.13 0.19
CA GLY A 384 8.66 7.82 0.37
C GLY A 384 8.99 6.87 1.53
N SER A 385 7.99 6.39 2.30
CA SER A 385 8.21 5.32 3.30
C SER A 385 8.66 4.02 2.65
N PHE A 386 9.68 3.35 3.22
CA PHE A 386 10.12 2.04 2.76
C PHE A 386 10.80 1.22 3.87
N ILE A 387 10.79 -0.09 3.70
CA ILE A 387 11.53 -1.05 4.54
C ILE A 387 12.94 -1.21 3.99
N GLY A 388 13.95 -1.28 4.87
CA GLY A 388 15.34 -1.48 4.45
C GLY A 388 15.54 -2.77 3.66
N GLY A 389 16.39 -2.74 2.62
CA GLY A 389 16.64 -3.88 1.73
C GLY A 389 17.11 -5.15 2.43
N ALA A 390 17.75 -5.02 3.59
CA ALA A 390 18.18 -6.15 4.41
C ALA A 390 17.06 -7.07 4.89
N PHE A 391 15.82 -6.56 4.97
CA PHE A 391 14.62 -7.32 5.37
C PHE A 391 13.98 -8.08 4.20
N GLY A 392 14.28 -7.73 2.95
CA GLY A 392 13.69 -8.36 1.78
C GLY A 392 12.16 -8.41 1.86
N ASP A 393 11.59 -9.61 1.73
CA ASP A 393 10.15 -9.87 1.82
C ASP A 393 9.65 -10.23 3.23
N ALA A 394 10.49 -10.08 4.27
CA ALA A 394 10.16 -10.53 5.61
C ALA A 394 8.84 -9.96 6.17
N PHE A 395 8.53 -8.69 5.87
CA PHE A 395 7.28 -8.07 6.31
C PHE A 395 6.09 -8.43 5.42
N ASN A 396 6.32 -8.58 4.11
CA ASN A 396 5.24 -8.77 3.13
C ASN A 396 4.59 -10.16 3.19
N ARG A 397 5.32 -11.18 3.71
CA ARG A 397 4.86 -12.56 3.76
C ARG A 397 4.14 -12.95 5.05
N GLN A 398 4.10 -12.07 6.06
CA GLN A 398 3.69 -12.45 7.40
C GLN A 398 2.20 -12.22 7.63
N SER A 399 1.42 -13.29 7.72
CA SER A 399 0.03 -13.24 8.22
C SER A 399 -0.07 -12.69 9.65
N ALA A 400 1.02 -12.75 10.42
CA ALA A 400 1.13 -12.12 11.73
C ALA A 400 0.90 -10.59 11.71
N LEU A 401 1.05 -9.95 10.55
CA LEU A 401 0.80 -8.51 10.37
C LEU A 401 -0.61 -8.21 9.80
N ASN A 402 -1.49 -9.21 9.70
CA ASN A 402 -2.88 -8.98 9.37
C ASN A 402 -3.58 -8.30 10.56
N THR A 403 -4.25 -7.19 10.31
CA THR A 403 -4.95 -6.42 11.35
C THR A 403 -6.11 -5.65 10.73
N VAL A 404 -6.73 -4.78 11.51
CA VAL A 404 -7.74 -3.86 11.04
C VAL A 404 -7.19 -2.44 10.91
N LEU A 405 -7.75 -1.71 9.96
CA LEU A 405 -7.44 -0.32 9.69
C LEU A 405 -8.77 0.43 9.61
N TYR A 406 -8.85 1.59 10.23
CA TYR A 406 -9.95 2.56 10.07
C TYR A 406 -9.53 3.69 9.15
N ASP A 407 -10.46 4.14 8.32
CA ASP A 407 -10.29 5.32 7.47
C ASP A 407 -10.96 6.57 8.06
N ALA A 408 -10.97 7.68 7.31
CA ALA A 408 -11.55 8.94 7.76
C ALA A 408 -13.08 8.89 7.98
N TYR A 409 -13.75 7.84 7.53
CA TYR A 409 -15.17 7.58 7.71
C TYR A 409 -15.45 6.49 8.76
N ASP A 410 -14.44 6.14 9.58
CA ASP A 410 -14.52 5.05 10.56
C ASP A 410 -14.92 3.70 9.95
N ARG A 411 -14.59 3.49 8.67
CA ARG A 411 -14.79 2.18 8.03
C ARG A 411 -13.64 1.25 8.37
N MET A 412 -13.98 0.04 8.78
CA MET A 412 -13.02 -0.99 9.12
C MET A 412 -12.62 -1.82 7.88
N PHE A 413 -11.33 -1.97 7.67
CA PHE A 413 -10.74 -2.78 6.60
C PHE A 413 -9.79 -3.80 7.18
N ALA A 414 -9.88 -5.05 6.74
CA ALA A 414 -8.84 -6.04 6.99
C ALA A 414 -7.64 -5.75 6.10
N VAL A 415 -6.46 -5.59 6.69
CA VAL A 415 -5.23 -5.24 5.97
C VAL A 415 -4.04 -6.07 6.44
N GLN A 416 -3.09 -6.26 5.54
CA GLN A 416 -1.77 -6.80 5.85
C GLN A 416 -0.78 -5.63 5.86
N LEU A 417 -0.37 -5.18 7.06
CA LEU A 417 0.44 -3.97 7.23
C LEU A 417 1.79 -4.01 6.52
N GLY A 418 2.43 -5.18 6.47
CA GLY A 418 3.73 -5.30 5.81
C GLY A 418 3.69 -5.00 4.31
N GLY A 419 2.58 -5.29 3.63
CA GLY A 419 2.39 -5.01 2.21
C GLY A 419 2.20 -3.52 1.89
N ALA A 420 1.93 -2.70 2.90
CA ALA A 420 1.75 -1.25 2.72
C ALA A 420 3.08 -0.51 2.45
N TYR A 421 4.23 -1.12 2.77
CA TYR A 421 5.54 -0.50 2.64
C TYR A 421 6.39 -1.21 1.58
N PRO A 422 6.86 -0.50 0.53
CA PRO A 422 7.79 -1.07 -0.43
C PRO A 422 9.12 -1.40 0.24
N THR A 423 9.77 -2.48 -0.18
CA THR A 423 11.11 -2.83 0.25
C THR A 423 12.12 -2.10 -0.64
N ALA A 424 13.08 -1.41 -0.02
CA ALA A 424 14.18 -0.80 -0.74
C ALA A 424 15.03 -1.86 -1.45
N PRO A 425 15.58 -1.57 -2.65
CA PRO A 425 16.46 -2.50 -3.32
C PRO A 425 17.72 -2.74 -2.48
N SER A 426 18.08 -4.01 -2.30
CA SER A 426 19.34 -4.42 -1.69
C SER A 426 20.42 -4.46 -2.78
N ARG A 427 21.48 -3.67 -2.64
CA ARG A 427 22.55 -3.58 -3.66
C ARG A 427 23.91 -3.69 -3.00
N SER A 428 24.78 -4.50 -3.57
CA SER A 428 26.18 -4.59 -3.19
C SER A 428 27.09 -3.71 -4.04
N TYR A 429 26.55 -3.03 -5.02
CA TYR A 429 27.23 -2.11 -5.91
C TYR A 429 26.56 -0.75 -5.88
N GLN A 430 27.38 0.29 -6.10
CA GLN A 430 26.86 1.65 -6.29
C GLN A 430 27.23 2.08 -7.72
N PRO A 431 26.26 2.60 -8.48
CA PRO A 431 26.62 3.32 -9.70
C PRO A 431 27.49 4.51 -9.29
N ALA A 432 28.70 4.60 -9.86
CA ALA A 432 29.47 5.82 -9.70
C ALA A 432 28.70 6.96 -10.37
N PRO A 433 28.32 8.02 -9.63
CA PRO A 433 27.65 9.14 -10.25
C PRO A 433 28.57 9.77 -11.29
N PHE A 434 27.97 10.28 -12.39
CA PHE A 434 28.70 11.17 -13.31
C PHE A 434 28.96 12.48 -12.58
N GLU A 435 30.07 12.56 -11.84
CA GLU A 435 30.46 13.75 -11.10
C GLU A 435 31.68 14.38 -11.74
N GLN A 436 31.52 15.61 -12.16
CA GLN A 436 32.67 16.51 -12.42
C GLN A 436 32.99 17.22 -11.11
N ASN A 437 33.90 16.69 -10.32
CA ASN A 437 34.39 17.37 -9.12
C ASN A 437 35.74 18.03 -9.43
N GLN A 438 35.81 19.34 -9.33
CA GLN A 438 37.06 20.05 -9.28
C GLN A 438 37.59 20.00 -7.83
N THR A 439 38.69 19.30 -7.60
CA THR A 439 39.32 19.24 -6.28
C THR A 439 40.48 20.21 -6.22
N ALA A 440 40.40 21.20 -5.33
CA ALA A 440 41.51 22.05 -4.98
C ALA A 440 42.17 21.48 -3.71
N THR A 441 43.48 21.23 -3.79
CA THR A 441 44.26 20.77 -2.62
C THR A 441 45.27 21.83 -2.24
N THR A 442 45.18 22.33 -1.01
CA THR A 442 46.18 23.22 -0.43
C THR A 442 46.93 22.45 0.66
N SER A 443 48.24 22.42 0.58
CA SER A 443 49.12 21.73 1.53
C SER A 443 50.05 22.70 2.22
N LEU A 444 50.05 22.67 3.56
CA LEU A 444 50.91 23.47 4.41
C LEU A 444 51.83 22.55 5.22
N ALA A 445 53.11 22.80 5.12
CA ALA A 445 54.09 22.11 5.97
C ALA A 445 54.04 22.69 7.38
N LEU A 446 54.03 21.82 8.40
CA LEU A 446 54.02 22.20 9.80
C LEU A 446 55.40 22.00 10.44
N PRO A 447 55.74 22.77 11.48
CA PRO A 447 56.95 22.53 12.27
C PRO A 447 56.98 21.11 12.82
N GLY A 448 58.13 20.41 12.73
CA GLY A 448 58.26 19.02 13.16
C GLY A 448 57.94 17.97 12.08
N GLY A 449 57.82 18.37 10.80
CA GLY A 449 57.64 17.44 9.66
C GLY A 449 56.17 17.01 9.36
N GLY A 450 55.22 17.60 10.07
CA GLY A 450 53.80 17.37 9.82
C GLY A 450 53.30 18.13 8.58
N ARG A 451 52.16 17.70 8.01
CA ARG A 451 51.46 18.35 6.90
C ARG A 451 49.97 18.55 7.23
N LEU A 452 49.50 19.73 6.92
CA LEU A 452 48.09 20.08 6.92
C LEU A 452 47.63 20.16 5.47
N ASN A 453 46.69 19.29 5.08
CA ASN A 453 46.10 19.31 3.75
C ASN A 453 44.62 19.72 3.88
N LEU A 454 44.24 20.74 3.11
CA LEU A 454 42.85 21.11 2.90
C LEU A 454 42.47 20.68 1.47
N ILE A 455 41.50 19.84 1.36
CA ILE A 455 40.95 19.35 0.09
C ILE A 455 39.50 19.85 0.00
N ALA A 456 39.22 20.66 -1.01
CA ALA A 456 37.89 21.15 -1.29
C ALA A 456 37.46 20.64 -2.68
N ALA A 457 36.29 20.02 -2.76
CA ALA A 457 35.69 19.71 -4.03
C ALA A 457 34.55 20.67 -4.32
N GLN A 458 34.63 21.35 -5.46
CA GLN A 458 33.53 22.17 -5.97
C GLN A 458 32.78 21.40 -7.05
N PRO A 459 31.45 21.46 -7.06
CA PRO A 459 30.66 20.84 -8.10
C PRO A 459 30.91 21.54 -9.44
N GLY A 460 31.23 20.78 -10.47
CA GLY A 460 31.11 21.22 -11.84
C GLY A 460 29.65 21.40 -12.27
N PRO A 461 29.36 22.04 -13.40
CA PRO A 461 28.01 22.14 -13.93
C PRO A 461 27.47 20.74 -14.18
N THR A 462 26.35 20.42 -13.55
CA THR A 462 25.65 19.13 -13.75
C THR A 462 25.01 19.11 -15.12
N PRO A 463 25.27 18.11 -15.98
CA PRO A 463 24.47 17.93 -17.19
C PRO A 463 23.04 17.57 -16.79
N GLU A 464 22.05 18.13 -17.48
CA GLU A 464 20.64 17.71 -17.32
C GLU A 464 20.49 16.20 -17.54
N PRO A 465 19.70 15.49 -16.72
CA PRO A 465 19.51 14.06 -16.87
C PRO A 465 18.75 13.75 -18.17
N ILE A 466 19.35 12.94 -19.02
CA ILE A 466 18.85 12.53 -20.36
C ILE A 466 17.79 11.39 -20.27
N ALA A 467 17.45 10.88 -19.09
CA ALA A 467 16.56 9.72 -18.94
C ALA A 467 15.20 10.10 -18.34
N PRO A 468 14.11 9.46 -18.83
CA PRO A 468 12.79 9.69 -18.26
C PRO A 468 12.73 9.23 -16.80
N ARG A 469 12.16 10.08 -15.96
CA ARG A 469 12.15 10.01 -14.49
C ARG A 469 11.38 8.81 -13.88
N HIS A 470 10.84 7.87 -14.67
CA HIS A 470 9.87 6.90 -14.14
C HIS A 470 10.45 5.68 -13.39
N ASP A 471 11.68 5.28 -13.64
CA ASP A 471 12.24 4.05 -13.04
C ASP A 471 13.27 4.27 -11.92
N LEU A 472 13.53 5.51 -11.55
CA LEU A 472 14.56 5.90 -10.58
C LEU A 472 14.02 6.34 -9.21
N TYR A 473 12.74 6.15 -8.96
CA TYR A 473 12.02 6.63 -7.78
C TYR A 473 12.54 6.09 -6.42
N ASN A 474 13.37 5.06 -6.44
CA ASN A 474 13.87 4.41 -5.23
C ASN A 474 15.39 4.52 -5.05
N ALA A 475 16.05 5.44 -5.74
CA ALA A 475 17.48 5.65 -5.59
C ALA A 475 17.76 6.79 -4.60
N PRO A 476 18.18 6.52 -3.36
CA PRO A 476 18.36 7.54 -2.32
C PRO A 476 19.48 8.55 -2.59
N TRP A 477 20.21 8.41 -3.68
CA TRP A 477 21.39 9.23 -4.03
C TRP A 477 21.17 10.29 -5.12
N MET A 478 19.97 10.42 -5.68
CA MET A 478 19.70 11.48 -6.66
C MET A 478 19.15 12.73 -5.97
N GLY A 479 19.99 13.45 -5.27
CA GLY A 479 19.71 14.81 -4.83
C GLY A 479 20.17 15.82 -5.88
N ASP A 480 19.28 16.74 -6.27
CA ASP A 480 19.50 17.78 -7.28
C ASP A 480 20.41 18.94 -6.82
N GLU A 481 21.15 18.80 -5.73
CA GLU A 481 22.03 19.86 -5.24
C GLU A 481 23.51 19.53 -5.43
N PRO A 482 24.30 20.48 -5.92
CA PRO A 482 25.73 20.32 -6.11
C PRO A 482 26.43 19.97 -4.79
N ARG A 483 27.27 18.93 -4.82
CA ARG A 483 27.99 18.44 -3.63
C ARG A 483 29.19 19.32 -3.38
N GLN A 484 29.17 20.05 -2.28
CA GLN A 484 30.36 20.68 -1.73
C GLN A 484 30.98 19.72 -0.72
N GLU A 485 32.23 19.33 -0.96
CA GLU A 485 32.97 18.47 -0.03
C GLU A 485 34.23 19.21 0.43
N ALA A 486 34.50 19.16 1.71
CA ALA A 486 35.70 19.67 2.30
C ALA A 486 36.34 18.62 3.21
N MET A 487 37.62 18.40 3.08
CA MET A 487 38.40 17.52 3.93
C MET A 487 39.62 18.21 4.48
N LEU A 488 39.74 18.20 5.80
CA LEU A 488 40.93 18.61 6.53
C LEU A 488 41.70 17.34 6.92
N ASN A 489 42.97 17.27 6.59
CA ASN A 489 43.85 16.18 6.99
C ASN A 489 45.12 16.72 7.62
N LEU A 490 45.40 16.31 8.85
CA LEU A 490 46.61 16.61 9.60
C LEU A 490 47.41 15.29 9.73
N ASP A 491 48.60 15.25 9.16
CA ASP A 491 49.46 14.08 9.19
C ASP A 491 50.83 14.46 9.80
N SER A 492 51.20 13.78 10.88
CA SER A 492 52.50 13.91 11.54
C SER A 492 53.38 12.66 11.37
N GLY A 493 53.06 11.77 10.40
CA GLY A 493 53.73 10.53 10.16
C GLY A 493 53.29 9.38 11.07
N ARG A 494 53.15 9.59 12.38
CA ARG A 494 52.62 8.60 13.32
C ARG A 494 51.15 8.83 13.66
N LEU A 495 50.72 10.09 13.72
CA LEU A 495 49.35 10.49 13.99
C LEU A 495 48.72 11.11 12.75
N ASN A 496 47.56 10.66 12.41
CA ASN A 496 46.74 11.21 11.37
C ASN A 496 45.37 11.58 11.96
N PHE A 497 44.96 12.84 11.74
CA PHE A 497 43.61 13.30 12.07
C PHE A 497 42.98 13.83 10.78
N SER A 498 41.76 13.40 10.51
CA SER A 498 41.00 13.84 9.34
C SER A 498 39.61 14.25 9.78
N ALA A 499 39.11 15.34 9.23
CA ALA A 499 37.75 15.81 9.34
C ALA A 499 37.18 16.02 7.94
N TRP A 500 36.00 15.56 7.71
CA TRP A 500 35.29 15.65 6.43
C TRP A 500 33.91 16.23 6.63
N GLN A 501 33.48 17.04 5.69
CA GLN A 501 32.12 17.54 5.57
C GLN A 501 31.73 17.51 4.09
N GLY A 502 30.56 16.94 3.80
CA GLY A 502 30.04 16.82 2.45
C GLY A 502 28.57 16.47 2.46
N LYS A 503 27.93 16.36 1.32
CA LYS A 503 26.53 15.94 1.24
C LYS A 503 26.45 14.46 0.92
N GLY A 504 26.00 13.68 1.91
CA GLY A 504 25.45 12.36 1.82
C GLY A 504 26.09 11.37 0.85
N GLY A 505 27.16 10.71 1.25
CA GLY A 505 27.77 9.61 0.51
C GLY A 505 27.50 8.27 1.18
N ALA A 506 27.32 7.23 0.38
CA ALA A 506 27.10 5.87 0.87
C ALA A 506 28.41 5.14 1.26
N VAL A 507 29.52 5.85 1.43
CA VAL A 507 30.85 5.27 1.75
C VAL A 507 31.56 6.20 2.72
N SER A 508 32.35 5.62 3.65
CA SER A 508 33.21 6.40 4.52
C SER A 508 34.12 7.32 3.70
N PRO A 509 34.14 8.63 3.98
CA PRO A 509 34.95 9.61 3.23
C PRO A 509 36.45 9.39 3.36
N PHE A 510 36.90 8.60 4.34
CA PHE A 510 38.32 8.36 4.63
C PHE A 510 38.90 7.14 3.90
N GLY A 511 38.18 6.58 2.90
CA GLY A 511 38.62 5.41 2.17
C GLY A 511 38.75 4.20 3.10
N GLY A 512 37.77 3.35 3.15
CA GLY A 512 37.79 2.20 4.04
C GLY A 512 38.01 0.92 3.28
N THR A 513 38.83 0.09 3.84
CA THR A 513 38.74 -1.32 3.60
C THR A 513 37.44 -1.81 4.23
N ALA A 514 36.69 -2.61 3.50
CA ALA A 514 35.81 -3.65 3.98
C ALA A 514 34.91 -3.38 5.20
N GLY A 515 33.68 -3.72 5.07
CA GLY A 515 32.68 -3.68 6.16
C GLY A 515 31.96 -2.35 6.30
N ASP A 516 32.10 -1.44 5.35
CA ASP A 516 31.40 -0.14 5.35
C ASP A 516 29.89 -0.27 5.12
N GLY A 517 29.37 -1.50 4.91
CA GLY A 517 27.92 -1.72 4.70
C GLY A 517 27.04 -1.18 5.81
N PHE A 518 27.51 -1.19 7.07
CA PHE A 518 26.77 -0.62 8.21
C PHE A 518 26.98 0.88 8.34
N ALA A 519 28.23 1.35 8.23
CA ALA A 519 28.53 2.78 8.30
C ALA A 519 27.90 3.55 7.14
N ALA A 520 27.81 2.93 5.95
CA ALA A 520 27.15 3.50 4.78
C ALA A 520 25.64 3.78 4.99
N LEU A 521 24.98 3.04 5.88
CA LEU A 521 23.57 3.27 6.22
C LEU A 521 23.36 4.60 6.94
N ALA A 522 24.38 5.15 7.59
CA ALA A 522 24.29 6.46 8.24
C ALA A 522 24.18 7.62 7.24
N GLN A 523 24.54 7.41 5.97
CA GLN A 523 24.58 8.46 4.93
C GLN A 523 25.22 9.75 5.44
N ALA A 524 26.39 9.60 6.09
CA ALA A 524 27.03 10.69 6.80
C ALA A 524 27.28 11.90 5.88
N ASP A 525 27.00 13.10 6.37
CA ASP A 525 27.35 14.38 5.76
C ASP A 525 28.54 15.05 6.46
N HIS A 526 28.94 14.50 7.60
CA HIS A 526 30.15 14.87 8.31
C HIS A 526 30.80 13.64 8.96
N ALA A 527 32.11 13.62 9.04
CA ALA A 527 32.83 12.58 9.75
C ALA A 527 34.22 13.07 10.23
N MET A 528 34.68 12.44 11.30
CA MET A 528 36.00 12.63 11.87
C MET A 528 36.71 11.31 12.08
N ARG A 529 38.01 11.26 11.83
CA ARG A 529 38.84 10.07 12.06
C ARG A 529 40.17 10.47 12.69
N GLY A 530 40.51 9.80 13.78
CA GLY A 530 41.86 9.79 14.35
C GLY A 530 42.52 8.44 14.08
N ALA A 531 43.76 8.42 13.64
CA ALA A 531 44.53 7.19 13.42
C ALA A 531 45.95 7.33 13.95
N MET A 532 46.50 6.26 14.54
CA MET A 532 47.84 6.13 15.03
C MET A 532 48.53 4.93 14.42
N ARG A 533 49.75 5.11 13.90
CA ARG A 533 50.52 4.05 13.25
C ARG A 533 51.65 3.56 14.16
N PHE A 534 51.76 2.26 14.29
CA PHE A 534 52.79 1.51 15.01
C PHE A 534 53.47 0.50 14.07
N GLY A 535 54.45 0.96 13.29
CA GLY A 535 55.05 0.16 12.21
C GLY A 535 54.02 -0.28 11.17
N ALA A 536 53.81 -1.58 11.04
CA ALA A 536 52.81 -2.18 10.15
C ALA A 536 51.38 -2.11 10.66
N VAL A 537 51.16 -1.76 11.93
CA VAL A 537 49.82 -1.74 12.56
C VAL A 537 49.32 -0.32 12.63
N THR A 538 48.07 -0.11 12.31
CA THR A 538 47.33 1.14 12.46
C THR A 538 46.12 0.94 13.34
N VAL A 539 45.95 1.77 14.34
CA VAL A 539 44.72 1.85 15.16
C VAL A 539 44.01 3.14 14.81
N SER A 540 42.70 3.08 14.62
CA SER A 540 41.92 4.26 14.30
C SER A 540 40.56 4.25 14.97
N ALA A 541 40.04 5.45 15.24
CA ALA A 541 38.66 5.68 15.65
C ALA A 541 38.02 6.68 14.67
N GLU A 542 36.78 6.44 14.33
CA GLU A 542 35.99 7.22 13.39
C GLU A 542 34.57 7.41 13.92
N SER A 543 34.05 8.62 13.73
CA SER A 543 32.67 8.96 14.06
C SER A 543 32.11 9.80 12.93
N GLY A 544 30.87 9.56 12.55
CA GLY A 544 30.19 10.34 11.52
C GLY A 544 28.68 10.30 11.72
N GLY A 545 28.01 11.23 11.06
CA GLY A 545 26.56 11.31 11.08
C GLY A 545 26.05 12.16 9.95
N GLY A 546 24.78 12.09 9.69
CA GLY A 546 24.13 12.87 8.66
C GLY A 546 22.62 12.83 8.75
N ASP A 547 22.04 13.83 8.11
CA ASP A 547 20.59 13.89 7.91
C ASP A 547 20.23 13.16 6.63
N ARG A 548 19.34 12.17 6.71
CA ARG A 548 18.78 11.54 5.53
C ARG A 548 17.90 12.54 4.79
N ARG A 549 18.23 12.82 3.55
CA ARG A 549 17.44 13.67 2.67
C ARG A 549 16.74 12.81 1.63
N MET A 550 15.42 12.96 1.54
CA MET A 550 14.63 12.37 0.47
C MET A 550 14.51 13.36 -0.70
N PRO A 551 14.49 12.89 -1.97
CA PRO A 551 14.51 13.75 -3.16
C PRO A 551 13.34 14.74 -3.29
N LEU A 552 12.25 14.57 -2.54
CA LEU A 552 11.00 15.31 -2.72
C LEU A 552 10.51 16.10 -1.50
N ARG A 553 11.14 15.99 -0.33
CA ARG A 553 10.79 16.80 0.86
C ARG A 553 12.02 17.00 1.75
N ARG A 554 12.16 18.21 2.29
CA ARG A 554 12.92 18.43 3.53
C ARG A 554 12.12 17.76 4.66
N VAL A 555 12.42 16.52 4.96
CA VAL A 555 11.95 15.90 6.20
C VAL A 555 12.93 16.30 7.28
N GLU A 556 12.41 16.92 8.33
CA GLU A 556 13.20 17.37 9.46
C GLU A 556 13.98 16.18 10.05
N GLN A 557 15.32 16.29 9.99
CA GLN A 557 16.32 15.70 10.86
C GLN A 557 16.12 14.22 11.24
N ASP A 558 16.40 13.32 10.31
CA ASP A 558 16.78 11.96 10.68
C ASP A 558 18.30 11.87 10.83
N ALA A 559 18.81 12.26 11.99
CA ALA A 559 20.21 12.13 12.30
C ALA A 559 20.52 10.64 12.58
N SER A 560 21.10 9.98 11.57
CA SER A 560 21.76 8.68 11.79
C SER A 560 23.23 8.93 12.12
N THR A 561 23.75 8.24 13.13
CA THR A 561 25.14 8.39 13.55
C THR A 561 25.83 7.03 13.63
N TYR A 562 27.11 7.00 13.33
CA TYR A 562 27.94 5.82 13.56
C TYR A 562 29.23 6.16 14.29
N ASN A 563 29.72 5.18 15.04
CA ASN A 563 31.03 5.21 15.68
C ASN A 563 31.74 3.90 15.37
N ARG A 564 33.02 3.95 15.02
CA ARG A 564 33.82 2.79 14.65
C ARG A 564 35.23 2.88 15.21
N ALA A 565 35.72 1.80 15.77
CA ALA A 565 37.14 1.60 16.09
C ALA A 565 37.70 0.50 15.20
N SER A 566 38.93 0.68 14.72
CA SER A 566 39.55 -0.28 13.79
C SER A 566 41.01 -0.51 14.11
N ILE A 567 41.45 -1.74 13.92
CA ILE A 567 42.86 -2.14 13.90
C ILE A 567 43.18 -2.72 12.54
N GLY A 568 44.21 -2.21 11.89
CA GLY A 568 44.67 -2.67 10.59
C GLY A 568 46.15 -3.09 10.67
N TRP A 569 46.48 -4.13 9.93
CA TRP A 569 47.86 -4.53 9.67
C TRP A 569 48.12 -4.47 8.15
N ARG A 570 49.31 -4.00 7.78
CA ARG A 570 49.73 -3.94 6.37
C ARG A 570 51.16 -4.47 6.22
N GLY A 571 51.30 -5.54 5.46
CA GLY A 571 52.56 -6.11 5.03
C GLY A 571 52.92 -5.74 3.57
N ALA A 572 53.94 -6.39 3.01
CA ALA A 572 54.42 -6.13 1.63
C ALA A 572 53.37 -6.57 0.60
N ASP A 573 52.74 -7.74 0.79
CA ASP A 573 51.84 -8.33 -0.19
C ASP A 573 50.37 -8.05 0.07
N GLY A 574 50.02 -7.46 1.20
CA GLY A 574 48.62 -7.20 1.52
C GLY A 574 48.38 -6.66 2.91
N GLY A 575 47.13 -6.59 3.31
CA GLY A 575 46.72 -6.12 4.62
C GLY A 575 45.41 -6.71 5.09
N LEU A 576 45.22 -6.68 6.40
CA LEU A 576 44.01 -7.08 7.09
C LEU A 576 43.55 -5.95 8.00
N SER A 577 42.24 -5.78 8.15
CA SER A 577 41.66 -4.83 9.07
C SER A 577 40.47 -5.48 9.79
N PHE A 578 40.35 -5.19 11.06
CA PHE A 578 39.21 -5.55 11.89
C PHE A 578 38.60 -4.28 12.47
N SER A 579 37.30 -4.17 12.46
CA SER A 579 36.57 -3.03 12.98
C SER A 579 35.43 -3.49 13.88
N ILE A 580 35.16 -2.68 14.88
CA ILE A 580 33.96 -2.79 15.72
C ILE A 580 33.27 -1.42 15.74
N GLY A 581 31.94 -1.40 15.75
CA GLY A 581 31.21 -0.13 15.75
C GLY A 581 29.77 -0.24 16.18
N ALA A 582 29.14 0.91 16.23
CA ALA A 582 27.72 1.07 16.47
C ALA A 582 27.14 2.07 15.47
N LEU A 583 25.92 1.77 15.01
CA LEU A 583 25.09 2.62 14.17
C LEU A 583 23.79 2.87 14.93
N ASP A 584 23.45 4.14 15.09
CA ASP A 584 22.20 4.59 15.69
C ASP A 584 21.34 5.24 14.60
N GLU A 585 20.10 4.76 14.39
CA GLU A 585 19.16 5.25 13.38
C GLU A 585 17.83 5.61 14.06
N ARG A 586 17.23 6.77 13.73
CA ARG A 586 16.02 7.26 14.42
C ARG A 586 14.71 6.84 13.77
N LEU A 587 14.66 6.73 12.45
CA LEU A 587 13.40 6.49 11.71
C LEU A 587 13.22 5.06 11.20
N GLY A 588 14.22 4.21 11.35
CA GLY A 588 14.06 2.81 10.96
C GLY A 588 15.36 2.04 10.93
N PRO A 589 15.31 0.73 11.22
CA PRO A 589 16.48 -0.12 11.30
C PRO A 589 17.06 -0.44 9.92
N LEU A 590 18.40 -0.56 9.86
CA LEU A 590 19.14 -1.06 8.70
C LEU A 590 18.75 -0.39 7.38
N GLY A 591 18.64 0.94 7.40
CA GLY A 591 18.31 1.72 6.24
C GLY A 591 16.82 1.82 5.91
N ALA A 592 15.92 1.34 6.75
CA ALA A 592 14.48 1.59 6.63
C ALA A 592 14.17 3.07 6.86
N PHE A 593 13.12 3.55 6.22
CA PHE A 593 12.62 4.91 6.39
C PHE A 593 11.10 4.87 6.58
N LEU A 594 10.65 5.16 7.79
CA LEU A 594 9.25 5.10 8.21
C LEU A 594 8.82 6.47 8.78
N PRO A 595 8.68 7.52 7.94
CA PRO A 595 8.19 8.81 8.38
C PRO A 595 6.69 8.72 8.59
N GLY A 596 6.20 8.96 9.75
CA GLY A 596 4.78 8.85 10.04
C GLY A 596 4.43 9.36 11.42
N GLY A 597 5.15 10.38 11.88
CA GLY A 597 5.02 10.87 13.24
C GLY A 597 5.70 9.93 14.26
N SER A 598 5.65 10.31 15.53
CA SER A 598 6.33 9.58 16.63
C SER A 598 5.90 8.12 16.82
N ASP A 599 4.78 7.71 16.24
CA ASP A 599 4.17 6.39 16.50
C ASP A 599 4.76 5.27 15.63
N PHE A 600 5.25 5.57 14.41
CA PHE A 600 5.89 4.60 13.51
C PHE A 600 7.41 4.68 13.48
N ALA A 601 8.00 5.68 14.12
CA ALA A 601 9.44 5.73 14.24
C ALA A 601 9.93 4.47 14.98
N LEU A 602 10.84 3.74 14.34
CA LEU A 602 11.48 2.56 14.90
C LEU A 602 12.95 2.87 15.16
N PRO A 603 13.27 3.67 16.17
CA PRO A 603 14.66 3.92 16.51
C PRO A 603 15.39 2.61 16.72
N SER A 604 16.56 2.51 16.14
CA SER A 604 17.34 1.29 16.18
C SER A 604 18.79 1.55 16.55
N ARG A 605 19.39 0.57 17.17
CA ARG A 605 20.81 0.51 17.43
C ARG A 605 21.40 -0.79 16.92
N THR A 606 22.41 -0.68 16.06
CA THR A 606 23.13 -1.81 15.49
C THR A 606 24.58 -1.81 16.01
N ALA A 607 24.95 -2.83 16.75
CA ALA A 607 26.36 -3.12 17.00
C ALA A 607 26.90 -3.97 15.86
N PHE A 608 28.04 -3.62 15.27
CA PHE A 608 28.59 -4.35 14.15
C PHE A 608 30.08 -4.64 14.26
N TYR A 609 30.49 -5.72 13.58
CA TYR A 609 31.86 -6.14 13.39
C TYR A 609 32.14 -6.23 11.91
N ALA A 610 33.33 -5.85 11.49
CA ALA A 610 33.74 -5.93 10.09
C ALA A 610 35.18 -6.43 9.97
N LEU A 611 35.40 -7.33 9.05
CA LEU A 611 36.70 -7.85 8.66
C LEU A 611 36.94 -7.53 7.21
N GLY A 612 38.12 -7.03 6.87
CA GLY A 612 38.49 -6.75 5.52
C GLY A 612 39.94 -6.96 5.23
N GLY A 613 40.25 -7.23 4.00
CA GLY A 613 41.64 -7.40 3.60
C GLY A 613 41.82 -7.44 2.10
N ASP A 614 43.06 -7.26 1.73
CA ASP A 614 43.51 -7.37 0.36
C ASP A 614 44.85 -8.09 0.32
N TRP A 615 45.06 -8.89 -0.71
CA TRP A 615 46.29 -9.68 -0.89
C TRP A 615 46.71 -9.75 -2.34
N THR A 616 47.97 -9.47 -2.64
CA THR A 616 48.57 -9.67 -3.94
C THR A 616 48.96 -11.13 -4.08
N LEU A 617 48.26 -11.87 -4.92
CA LEU A 617 48.51 -13.31 -5.17
C LEU A 617 49.69 -13.54 -6.08
N THR A 618 49.79 -12.73 -7.13
CA THR A 618 50.89 -12.64 -8.07
C THR A 618 51.03 -11.19 -8.54
N PRO A 619 52.16 -10.78 -9.14
CA PRO A 619 52.25 -9.48 -9.78
C PRO A 619 51.09 -9.23 -10.76
N GLY A 620 50.28 -8.25 -10.48
CA GLY A 620 49.11 -7.89 -11.28
C GLY A 620 47.80 -8.57 -10.90
N LEU A 621 47.76 -9.57 -9.99
CA LEU A 621 46.51 -10.20 -9.51
C LEU A 621 46.34 -9.95 -7.99
N ARG A 622 45.25 -9.31 -7.61
CA ARG A 622 44.93 -8.97 -6.24
C ARG A 622 43.58 -9.55 -5.82
N LEU A 623 43.56 -10.20 -4.67
CA LEU A 623 42.35 -10.66 -3.99
C LEU A 623 41.92 -9.60 -3.01
N ILE A 624 40.61 -9.30 -2.94
CA ILE A 624 39.97 -8.40 -1.99
C ILE A 624 38.84 -9.15 -1.31
N GLY A 625 38.77 -9.10 -0.01
CA GLY A 625 37.73 -9.76 0.78
C GLY A 625 37.17 -8.85 1.86
N GLU A 626 35.86 -8.93 2.06
CA GLU A 626 35.14 -8.16 3.05
C GLU A 626 34.02 -8.98 3.67
N ALA A 627 33.81 -8.85 4.99
CA ALA A 627 32.69 -9.45 5.67
C ALA A 627 32.27 -8.58 6.85
N GLY A 628 30.97 -8.46 7.07
CA GLY A 628 30.38 -7.74 8.17
C GLY A 628 29.28 -8.54 8.86
N LEU A 629 29.20 -8.39 10.18
CA LEU A 629 28.15 -8.97 11.02
C LEU A 629 27.59 -7.86 11.92
N GLY A 630 26.25 -7.77 12.00
CA GLY A 630 25.57 -6.80 12.83
C GLY A 630 24.54 -7.45 13.74
N SER A 631 24.32 -6.81 14.88
CA SER A 631 23.25 -7.15 15.83
C SER A 631 22.42 -5.90 16.07
N THR A 632 21.20 -5.89 15.56
CA THR A 632 20.29 -4.74 15.58
C THR A 632 19.20 -4.96 16.62
N ARG A 633 18.94 -3.94 17.43
CA ARG A 633 17.78 -3.83 18.31
C ARG A 633 16.95 -2.63 17.92
N ILE A 634 15.64 -2.76 18.01
CA ILE A 634 14.69 -1.64 17.84
C ILE A 634 13.91 -1.44 19.13
N GLU A 635 13.55 -0.19 19.36
CA GLU A 635 12.65 0.23 20.44
C GLU A 635 11.48 0.96 19.81
N GLY A 636 10.39 0.25 19.56
CA GLY A 636 9.16 0.81 18.99
C GLY A 636 7.95 0.53 19.86
N ARG A 637 6.99 1.44 19.87
CA ARG A 637 5.74 1.29 20.63
C ARG A 637 4.85 0.20 20.02
N PHE A 638 4.84 0.11 18.70
CA PHE A 638 4.01 -0.80 17.91
C PHE A 638 4.69 -2.15 17.67
N LEU A 639 6.00 -2.14 17.35
CA LEU A 639 6.79 -3.30 17.00
C LEU A 639 7.95 -3.42 17.98
N SER A 640 8.05 -4.55 18.63
CA SER A 640 9.16 -4.89 19.53
C SER A 640 9.97 -6.05 18.99
N MET A 641 11.24 -6.15 19.39
CA MET A 641 12.06 -7.30 19.06
C MET A 641 12.08 -8.30 20.20
N ASP A 642 11.67 -9.54 19.91
CA ASP A 642 11.83 -10.67 20.83
C ASP A 642 13.30 -11.14 20.86
N ARG A 643 13.96 -11.12 19.69
CA ARG A 643 15.37 -11.43 19.51
C ARG A 643 16.01 -10.42 18.59
N ALA A 644 17.19 -9.92 18.94
CA ALA A 644 17.96 -9.02 18.12
C ALA A 644 18.12 -9.58 16.70
N ALA A 645 17.99 -8.74 15.69
CA ALA A 645 18.23 -9.13 14.31
C ALA A 645 19.73 -9.24 14.08
N ILE A 646 20.17 -10.43 13.71
CA ILE A 646 21.54 -10.66 13.24
C ILE A 646 21.56 -10.45 11.74
N SER A 647 22.43 -9.59 11.27
CA SER A 647 22.59 -9.28 9.86
C SER A 647 24.02 -9.54 9.39
N SER A 648 24.19 -9.87 8.12
CA SER A 648 25.49 -10.10 7.50
C SER A 648 25.56 -9.49 6.10
N ASN A 649 26.77 -9.13 5.71
CA ASN A 649 27.13 -8.82 4.32
C ASN A 649 28.54 -9.34 4.05
N TRP A 650 28.85 -9.66 2.80
CA TRP A 650 30.20 -10.02 2.41
C TRP A 650 30.46 -9.73 0.93
N ARG A 651 31.73 -9.57 0.60
CA ARG A 651 32.22 -9.40 -0.76
C ARG A 651 33.58 -10.06 -0.94
N LEU A 652 33.74 -10.75 -2.08
CA LEU A 652 35.01 -11.36 -2.49
C LEU A 652 35.29 -10.91 -3.93
N GLY A 653 36.43 -10.29 -4.17
CA GLY A 653 36.80 -9.74 -5.46
C GLY A 653 38.18 -10.16 -5.90
N LEU A 654 38.34 -10.37 -7.20
CA LEU A 654 39.63 -10.51 -7.89
C LEU A 654 39.81 -9.28 -8.78
N LEU A 655 40.95 -8.64 -8.68
CA LEU A 655 41.35 -7.51 -9.50
C LEU A 655 42.64 -7.83 -10.24
N THR A 656 42.63 -7.60 -11.54
CA THR A 656 43.84 -7.80 -12.39
C THR A 656 43.95 -6.71 -13.44
N GLY A 657 45.14 -6.52 -13.98
CA GLY A 657 45.35 -5.69 -15.16
C GLY A 657 44.89 -6.41 -16.43
N CYS A 658 44.49 -5.65 -17.43
CA CYS A 658 44.25 -6.16 -18.78
C CYS A 658 44.97 -5.27 -19.80
N SER A 659 45.37 -5.82 -20.98
CA SER A 659 46.37 -5.17 -21.81
C SER A 659 45.86 -4.44 -23.06
N ALA A 660 44.66 -4.72 -23.56
CA ALA A 660 44.20 -4.15 -24.82
C ALA A 660 42.95 -3.30 -24.74
N LEU A 661 41.94 -3.74 -23.97
CA LEU A 661 40.62 -3.10 -23.91
C LEU A 661 40.38 -2.32 -22.63
N CYS A 662 41.15 -2.58 -21.57
CA CYS A 662 41.03 -1.97 -20.27
C CYS A 662 42.40 -1.91 -19.57
N ASP A 663 42.51 -1.08 -18.53
CA ASP A 663 43.68 -1.05 -17.67
C ASP A 663 43.48 -1.92 -16.43
N ARG A 664 42.23 -2.08 -16.01
CA ARG A 664 41.85 -2.97 -14.91
C ARG A 664 40.56 -3.73 -15.21
N ILE A 665 40.52 -4.96 -14.81
CA ILE A 665 39.33 -5.81 -14.80
C ILE A 665 39.12 -6.35 -13.39
N SER A 666 37.87 -6.38 -12.93
CA SER A 666 37.49 -6.95 -11.65
C SER A 666 36.35 -7.93 -11.79
N PHE A 667 36.46 -9.02 -11.07
CA PHE A 667 35.34 -9.94 -10.84
C PHE A 667 35.03 -9.95 -9.38
N THR A 668 33.75 -9.71 -9.02
CA THR A 668 33.30 -9.62 -7.62
C THR A 668 32.06 -10.49 -7.40
N LEU A 669 32.10 -11.26 -6.34
CA LEU A 669 30.97 -11.99 -5.81
C LEU A 669 30.58 -11.33 -4.49
N ALA A 670 29.31 -10.96 -4.31
CA ALA A 670 28.90 -10.25 -3.13
C ALA A 670 27.49 -10.63 -2.67
N GLN A 671 27.30 -10.61 -1.36
CA GLN A 671 25.99 -10.61 -0.70
C GLN A 671 25.78 -9.22 -0.11
N PRO A 672 24.74 -8.49 -0.55
CA PRO A 672 24.30 -7.26 0.12
C PRO A 672 23.88 -7.55 1.57
N LEU A 673 23.74 -6.51 2.37
CA LEU A 673 23.29 -6.64 3.75
C LEU A 673 21.96 -7.40 3.81
N ARG A 674 21.93 -8.47 4.63
CA ARG A 674 20.80 -9.37 4.82
C ARG A 674 20.60 -9.68 6.31
N ILE A 675 19.36 -9.80 6.74
CA ILE A 675 19.04 -10.32 8.07
C ILE A 675 19.07 -11.84 8.01
N GLU A 676 19.93 -12.44 8.84
CA GLU A 676 20.11 -13.89 8.95
C GLU A 676 19.14 -14.52 9.94
N SER A 677 18.86 -13.82 11.03
CA SER A 677 17.96 -14.27 12.09
C SER A 677 17.47 -13.11 12.92
N GLY A 678 16.42 -13.34 13.68
CA GLY A 678 15.77 -12.37 14.54
C GLY A 678 14.26 -12.57 14.50
N SER A 679 13.57 -12.02 15.49
CA SER A 679 12.11 -12.05 15.50
C SER A 679 11.55 -10.76 16.04
N PHE A 680 10.47 -10.32 15.40
CA PHE A 680 9.63 -9.24 15.86
C PHE A 680 8.39 -9.78 16.53
N SER A 681 7.82 -9.01 17.44
CA SER A 681 6.44 -9.17 17.88
C SER A 681 5.70 -7.84 17.78
N ALA A 682 4.44 -7.95 17.38
CA ALA A 682 3.48 -6.85 17.33
C ALA A 682 2.25 -7.24 18.16
N TYR A 683 1.69 -6.28 18.89
CA TYR A 683 0.43 -6.46 19.60
C TYR A 683 -0.66 -5.76 18.79
N LEU A 684 -1.40 -6.53 18.00
CA LEU A 684 -2.30 -6.05 16.96
C LEU A 684 -3.74 -6.45 17.22
N ALA A 685 -4.68 -5.64 16.72
CA ALA A 685 -6.07 -6.02 16.68
C ALA A 685 -6.26 -7.24 15.76
N ASP A 686 -7.05 -8.20 16.21
CA ASP A 686 -7.48 -9.33 15.39
C ASP A 686 -8.56 -8.87 14.41
N VAL A 687 -8.55 -9.43 13.21
CA VAL A 687 -9.63 -9.19 12.24
C VAL A 687 -10.87 -9.92 12.75
N PRO A 688 -11.96 -9.21 13.09
CA PRO A 688 -13.16 -9.83 13.62
C PRO A 688 -13.86 -10.68 12.54
N ALA A 689 -14.61 -11.69 12.97
CA ALA A 689 -15.38 -12.53 12.06
C ALA A 689 -16.64 -11.81 11.53
N ASP A 690 -17.24 -10.96 12.37
CA ASP A 690 -18.37 -10.08 12.01
C ASP A 690 -17.97 -8.62 12.23
N TYR A 691 -18.56 -7.72 11.44
CA TYR A 691 -18.23 -6.29 11.49
C TYR A 691 -18.51 -5.66 12.87
N PHE A 692 -19.49 -6.19 13.60
CA PHE A 692 -19.90 -5.69 14.92
C PHE A 692 -19.25 -6.39 16.10
N ASP A 693 -18.43 -7.43 15.84
CA ASP A 693 -17.70 -8.08 16.91
C ASP A 693 -16.73 -7.13 17.59
N PRO A 694 -16.60 -7.16 18.91
CA PRO A 694 -15.64 -6.35 19.63
C PRO A 694 -14.22 -6.74 19.19
N LEU A 695 -13.36 -5.73 19.00
CA LEU A 695 -11.96 -5.97 18.68
C LEU A 695 -11.27 -6.70 19.83
N THR A 696 -10.63 -7.78 19.50
CA THR A 696 -9.65 -8.47 20.36
C THR A 696 -8.24 -8.15 19.90
N TYR A 697 -7.27 -8.34 20.80
CA TYR A 697 -5.87 -8.01 20.51
C TYR A 697 -5.00 -9.20 20.87
N SER A 698 -4.10 -9.56 20.00
CA SER A 698 -3.17 -10.65 20.22
C SER A 698 -1.73 -10.25 19.96
N ARG A 699 -0.80 -10.80 20.76
CA ARG A 699 0.62 -10.68 20.48
C ARG A 699 1.00 -11.70 19.43
N ARG A 700 1.60 -11.24 18.34
CA ARG A 700 2.01 -12.08 17.23
C ARG A 700 3.47 -11.88 16.93
N SER A 701 4.20 -12.99 16.84
CA SER A 701 5.63 -12.99 16.55
C SER A 701 5.88 -13.48 15.13
N PHE A 702 6.88 -12.88 14.46
CA PHE A 702 7.28 -13.26 13.12
C PHE A 702 8.79 -13.11 12.91
N SER A 703 9.30 -13.83 11.90
CA SER A 703 10.72 -13.78 11.55
C SER A 703 11.09 -12.46 10.89
N ALA A 704 12.21 -11.89 11.29
CA ALA A 704 12.81 -10.73 10.65
C ALA A 704 13.60 -11.11 9.37
N ALA A 705 13.92 -12.40 9.18
CA ALA A 705 14.74 -12.87 8.08
C ALA A 705 13.91 -13.00 6.79
N PRO A 706 14.43 -12.52 5.64
CA PRO A 706 13.82 -12.69 4.33
C PRO A 706 13.86 -14.15 3.85
N SER A 707 13.03 -14.47 2.83
CA SER A 707 12.92 -15.83 2.29
C SER A 707 14.14 -16.28 1.51
N GLY A 708 14.76 -15.39 0.77
CA GLY A 708 15.86 -15.67 -0.13
C GLY A 708 17.19 -15.08 0.31
N ARG A 709 18.21 -15.26 -0.52
CA ARG A 709 19.56 -14.75 -0.34
C ARG A 709 20.09 -14.18 -1.65
N GLN A 710 20.11 -12.85 -1.79
CA GLN A 710 20.68 -12.19 -2.95
C GLN A 710 22.18 -12.46 -3.04
N ILE A 711 22.64 -12.89 -4.20
CA ILE A 711 24.06 -13.00 -4.56
C ILE A 711 24.26 -12.23 -5.85
N ASP A 712 25.15 -11.25 -5.81
CA ASP A 712 25.51 -10.41 -6.95
C ASP A 712 26.84 -10.89 -7.57
N PHE A 713 26.82 -11.11 -8.87
CA PHE A 713 27.98 -11.37 -9.71
C PHE A 713 28.28 -10.09 -10.47
N ILE A 714 29.45 -9.49 -10.23
CA ILE A 714 29.80 -8.19 -10.78
C ILE A 714 31.09 -8.35 -11.60
N LEU A 715 31.02 -8.05 -12.89
CA LEU A 715 32.17 -7.92 -13.78
C LEU A 715 32.38 -6.44 -14.05
N GLY A 716 33.54 -5.90 -13.65
CA GLY A 716 33.89 -4.50 -13.82
C GLY A 716 35.11 -4.34 -14.72
N GLY A 717 35.12 -3.32 -15.57
CA GLY A 717 36.28 -2.87 -16.35
C GLY A 717 36.52 -1.38 -16.16
N GLU A 718 37.78 -0.96 -16.08
CA GLU A 718 38.18 0.44 -16.01
C GLU A 718 39.24 0.73 -17.06
N ARG A 719 39.08 1.83 -17.79
CA ARG A 719 40.05 2.37 -18.77
C ARG A 719 40.42 3.79 -18.42
N TYR A 720 41.74 4.05 -18.28
CA TYR A 720 42.28 5.38 -18.16
C TYR A 720 42.50 5.97 -19.55
N LEU A 721 42.08 7.20 -19.78
CA LEU A 721 42.24 7.92 -21.02
C LEU A 721 43.39 8.89 -20.91
N TRP A 722 43.99 9.30 -22.07
CA TRP A 722 45.15 10.18 -22.14
C TRP A 722 44.94 11.57 -21.55
N ASP A 723 43.70 12.01 -21.40
CA ASP A 723 43.32 13.32 -20.84
C ASP A 723 43.16 13.31 -19.31
N GLY A 724 43.54 12.20 -18.64
CA GLY A 724 43.39 12.01 -17.20
C GLY A 724 41.99 11.58 -16.77
N SER A 725 41.11 11.35 -17.73
CA SER A 725 39.79 10.75 -17.42
C SER A 725 39.84 9.23 -17.37
N SER A 726 38.83 8.63 -16.74
CA SER A 726 38.62 7.17 -16.76
C SER A 726 37.18 6.83 -17.14
N VAL A 727 37.03 5.72 -17.84
CA VAL A 727 35.74 5.11 -18.14
C VAL A 727 35.62 3.80 -17.38
N THR A 728 34.51 3.61 -16.69
CA THR A 728 34.18 2.37 -15.99
C THR A 728 32.93 1.74 -16.61
N LEU A 729 32.92 0.42 -16.72
CA LEU A 729 31.76 -0.36 -17.13
C LEU A 729 31.60 -1.52 -16.17
N GLN A 730 30.38 -1.72 -15.65
CA GLN A 730 30.04 -2.82 -14.76
C GLN A 730 28.84 -3.56 -15.29
N ALA A 731 28.94 -4.88 -15.41
CA ALA A 731 27.83 -5.79 -15.65
C ALA A 731 27.52 -6.52 -14.33
N VAL A 732 26.28 -6.50 -13.92
CA VAL A 732 25.81 -7.11 -12.68
C VAL A 732 24.71 -8.11 -12.99
N ALA A 733 24.81 -9.30 -12.39
CA ALA A 733 23.77 -10.31 -12.39
C ALA A 733 23.43 -10.64 -10.93
N SER A 734 22.19 -10.45 -10.53
CA SER A 734 21.69 -10.71 -9.18
C SER A 734 20.80 -11.94 -9.16
N ARG A 735 21.17 -12.94 -8.38
CA ARG A 735 20.31 -14.09 -8.04
C ARG A 735 19.49 -13.75 -6.80
N GLU A 736 18.21 -14.12 -6.78
CA GLU A 736 17.26 -13.83 -5.69
C GLU A 736 17.31 -12.36 -5.25
N PRO A 737 17.08 -11.43 -6.22
CA PRO A 737 17.16 -10.01 -5.94
C PRO A 737 16.24 -9.60 -4.79
N ARG A 738 16.67 -8.61 -4.01
CA ARG A 738 15.96 -8.15 -2.80
C ARG A 738 15.80 -9.23 -1.74
N HIS A 739 16.62 -10.27 -1.76
CA HIS A 739 16.54 -11.44 -0.86
C HIS A 739 15.19 -12.17 -0.89
N VAL A 740 14.54 -12.22 -2.04
CA VAL A 740 13.28 -12.94 -2.26
C VAL A 740 13.57 -14.27 -2.90
N ALA A 741 13.17 -15.37 -2.27
CA ALA A 741 13.34 -16.71 -2.82
C ALA A 741 12.57 -16.84 -4.14
N ASP A 742 13.17 -17.54 -5.09
CA ASP A 742 12.63 -17.83 -6.42
C ASP A 742 12.28 -16.58 -7.26
N ALA A 743 12.73 -15.38 -6.84
CA ALA A 743 12.61 -14.18 -7.66
C ALA A 743 13.46 -14.33 -8.95
N ALA A 744 12.92 -13.85 -10.05
CA ALA A 744 13.63 -13.87 -11.33
C ALA A 744 14.97 -13.10 -11.23
N PRO A 745 16.07 -13.63 -11.80
CA PRO A 745 17.34 -12.93 -11.80
C PRO A 745 17.23 -11.54 -12.43
N GLU A 746 17.89 -10.56 -11.81
CA GLU A 746 17.99 -9.19 -12.33
C GLU A 746 19.36 -8.97 -12.97
N PHE A 747 19.40 -8.22 -14.08
CA PHE A 747 20.63 -7.85 -14.78
C PHE A 747 20.71 -6.33 -14.89
N ALA A 748 21.91 -5.78 -14.66
CA ALA A 748 22.16 -4.36 -14.82
C ALA A 748 23.49 -4.13 -15.54
N LEU A 749 23.53 -3.12 -16.41
CA LEU A 749 24.75 -2.60 -17.03
C LEU A 749 24.93 -1.15 -16.59
N ILE A 750 26.06 -0.85 -15.97
CA ILE A 750 26.36 0.45 -15.37
C ILE A 750 27.61 1.00 -16.01
N GLY A 751 27.49 2.15 -16.67
CA GLY A 751 28.62 2.93 -17.21
C GLY A 751 28.93 4.15 -16.35
N GLY A 752 30.21 4.46 -16.19
CA GLY A 752 30.65 5.66 -15.52
C GLY A 752 31.80 6.31 -16.29
N TRP A 753 31.83 7.64 -16.35
CA TRP A 753 32.93 8.41 -16.84
C TRP A 753 33.39 9.40 -15.76
N ARG A 754 34.69 9.46 -15.51
CA ARG A 754 35.27 10.33 -14.50
C ARG A 754 36.43 11.10 -15.11
N ARG A 755 36.46 12.39 -14.93
CA ARG A 755 37.60 13.26 -15.32
C ARG A 755 38.18 13.95 -14.09
N ARG A 756 39.47 13.87 -13.92
CA ARG A 756 40.21 14.72 -12.95
C ARG A 756 40.75 15.94 -13.69
N PHE A 757 40.34 17.09 -13.23
CA PHE A 757 40.87 18.36 -13.73
C PHE A 757 42.03 18.85 -12.87
#